data_23ac415cb2bbe7a3587881078b96986c
#
_entry.id   23ac415cb2bbe7a3587881078b96986c
#
_cell.length_a   1.000
_cell.length_b   1.000
_cell.length_c   1.000
_cell.angle_alpha   90.00
_cell.angle_beta   90.00
_cell.angle_gamma   90.00
#
_symmetry.space_group_name_H-M   'P 1'
#
loop_
_entity.id
_entity.type
_entity.pdbx_description
1 polymer ?
#
loop_
_entity_poly.entity_id
_entity_poly.type
_entity_poly.pdbx_seq_one_letter_code
_entity_poly.pdbx_strand_id
1 'polypeptide(L)'
;MKQYRGILIAFGAIAVLGAGAIAFFTGQYVIAASTLGAALVWLGIMALLLHRIAKKQQARMDRVFRENDSVVASLASNISIPSVIVDLSGRITWRNNAFASLYDGQDIHEVVPEFDGANPIRTLQIELNGSNYQVMNMLVMREKEKKLVLQYWIDRTEAAHYQRLYTEQRPYAAMILVDNYEELLSDTQIHSTAVLAEVERLISDLSKRLGGLYRRYDNGRFILILEAKQMQQLEEERFTLLEQAHRIDTGSSSVVSLSIGFGIAPRLSQSEQDARRALELALGRGGDQVVVKDGTDYRFYGGKRQHDPRQSRVKARLFSKALYQLFENSGDVFIMGHRNSDMDCIGAALGVVTCANHVGTHAYIVLDAVNTTIEDAVVTLERSGAGSLIITPDRAMEMMREDSVLVVVDTQRASNTVAPALLSMTEHIVLIDHHRRSADYIDNATLHYLETRASSASEMVTEVMQYFADNVKPAAFTCSALLAGITVDTKQFAFNVGSRTFDAAGYLRRNGADLSSVKQMFQNDYDSYVRCANVVERATIRKSGIAISVCDKNAPDSQLLAAQAADELLGIRGIYAAFVLAETDEQTAISGRSYGQINVQVILERLGGGGHLTMAGAQLKGATAEEAIAKLEEAIDWYETENPEK
;
A
#
# COMPACT_ATOMS: atom_id res chain seq x y z
N MET A 1 -48.17 38.91 20.90
CA MET A 1 -49.01 39.77 21.82
C MET A 1 -48.34 41.07 22.27
N LYS A 2 -47.00 41.15 22.53
CA LYS A 2 -46.33 42.43 22.92
C LYS A 2 -46.47 43.54 21.82
N GLN A 3 -46.37 43.21 20.56
CA GLN A 3 -46.48 44.16 19.44
C GLN A 3 -47.89 44.79 19.29
N TYR A 4 -48.97 43.99 19.47
CA TYR A 4 -50.35 44.46 19.33
C TYR A 4 -50.78 45.38 20.50
N ARG A 5 -50.21 45.22 21.72
CA ARG A 5 -50.48 46.10 22.86
C ARG A 5 -49.89 47.51 22.68
N GLY A 6 -48.69 47.63 22.12
CA GLY A 6 -48.08 48.91 21.77
C GLY A 6 -48.87 49.67 20.68
N ILE A 7 -49.38 48.98 19.73
CA ILE A 7 -50.16 49.51 18.63
C ILE A 7 -51.53 50.03 19.13
N LEU A 8 -52.22 49.29 20.00
CA LEU A 8 -53.51 49.75 20.54
C LEU A 8 -53.37 50.98 21.43
N ILE A 9 -52.32 51.07 22.23
CA ILE A 9 -52.03 52.25 23.11
C ILE A 9 -51.67 53.44 22.21
N ALA A 10 -50.90 53.29 21.18
CA ALA A 10 -50.52 54.33 20.25
C ALA A 10 -51.76 54.85 19.46
N PHE A 11 -52.63 53.96 18.98
CA PHE A 11 -53.86 54.36 18.31
C PHE A 11 -54.81 55.11 19.22
N GLY A 12 -55.01 54.69 20.47
CA GLY A 12 -55.83 55.43 21.46
C GLY A 12 -55.27 56.79 21.77
N ALA A 13 -53.96 56.98 21.97
CA ALA A 13 -53.33 58.25 22.21
C ALA A 13 -53.41 59.17 20.99
N ILE A 14 -53.22 58.68 19.78
CA ILE A 14 -53.33 59.46 18.55
C ILE A 14 -54.78 59.97 18.34
N ALA A 15 -55.81 59.13 18.60
CA ALA A 15 -57.20 59.49 18.46
C ALA A 15 -57.60 60.66 19.44
N VAL A 16 -57.19 60.53 20.69
CA VAL A 16 -57.48 61.57 21.70
C VAL A 16 -56.72 62.91 21.46
N LEU A 17 -55.45 62.78 21.04
CA LEU A 17 -54.64 63.96 20.67
C LEU A 17 -55.19 64.65 19.40
N GLY A 18 -55.66 63.86 18.43
CA GLY A 18 -56.32 64.34 17.21
C GLY A 18 -57.63 65.12 17.52
N ALA A 19 -58.47 64.54 18.40
CA ALA A 19 -59.71 65.25 18.85
C ALA A 19 -59.43 66.50 19.62
N GLY A 20 -58.42 66.53 20.48
CA GLY A 20 -57.97 67.69 21.18
C GLY A 20 -57.43 68.83 20.28
N ALA A 21 -56.66 68.42 19.23
CA ALA A 21 -56.17 69.39 18.22
C ALA A 21 -57.31 70.00 17.41
N ILE A 22 -58.29 69.24 16.99
CA ILE A 22 -59.46 69.76 16.27
C ILE A 22 -60.26 70.73 17.13
N ALA A 23 -60.48 70.42 18.41
CA ALA A 23 -61.17 71.31 19.32
C ALA A 23 -60.39 72.60 19.58
N PHE A 24 -59.04 72.58 19.63
CA PHE A 24 -58.18 73.71 19.75
C PHE A 24 -58.26 74.62 18.52
N PHE A 25 -58.20 74.12 17.35
CA PHE A 25 -58.29 74.91 16.11
C PHE A 25 -59.66 75.44 15.82
N THR A 26 -60.74 74.89 16.39
CA THR A 26 -62.09 75.39 16.28
C THR A 26 -62.46 76.41 17.36
N GLY A 27 -61.49 76.87 18.21
CA GLY A 27 -61.69 77.85 19.24
C GLY A 27 -62.40 77.37 20.52
N GLN A 28 -62.62 76.11 20.68
CA GLN A 28 -63.27 75.46 21.84
C GLN A 28 -62.26 74.99 22.89
N TYR A 29 -61.54 75.95 23.48
CA TYR A 29 -60.40 75.70 24.40
C TYR A 29 -60.78 74.87 25.65
N VAL A 30 -61.97 75.05 26.18
CA VAL A 30 -62.44 74.24 27.34
C VAL A 30 -62.58 72.76 27.00
N ILE A 31 -63.06 72.42 25.81
CA ILE A 31 -63.18 71.03 25.34
C ILE A 31 -61.81 70.49 25.07
N ALA A 32 -60.86 71.28 24.49
CA ALA A 32 -59.49 70.80 24.23
C ALA A 32 -58.75 70.50 25.57
N ALA A 33 -58.90 71.35 26.59
CA ALA A 33 -58.27 71.10 27.91
C ALA A 33 -58.86 69.93 28.64
N SER A 34 -60.19 69.65 28.53
CA SER A 34 -60.83 68.50 29.18
C SER A 34 -60.47 67.20 28.48
N THR A 35 -60.34 67.20 27.13
CA THR A 35 -59.91 65.98 26.39
C THR A 35 -58.43 65.65 26.67
N LEU A 36 -57.57 66.64 26.83
CA LEU A 36 -56.15 66.48 27.23
C LEU A 36 -56.04 65.92 28.65
N GLY A 37 -56.84 66.48 29.58
CA GLY A 37 -56.93 65.97 30.95
C GLY A 37 -57.42 64.50 31.04
N ALA A 38 -58.47 64.14 30.27
CA ALA A 38 -58.99 62.77 30.17
C ALA A 38 -57.94 61.83 29.57
N ALA A 39 -57.15 62.31 28.56
CA ALA A 39 -56.08 61.50 27.98
C ALA A 39 -54.96 61.17 28.98
N LEU A 40 -54.55 62.12 29.75
CA LEU A 40 -53.53 61.96 30.81
C LEU A 40 -54.01 60.98 31.92
N VAL A 41 -55.25 61.10 32.36
CA VAL A 41 -55.85 60.18 33.35
C VAL A 41 -55.95 58.76 32.79
N TRP A 42 -56.38 58.63 31.49
CA TRP A 42 -56.47 57.36 30.85
C TRP A 42 -55.08 56.73 30.68
N LEU A 43 -54.04 57.49 30.27
CA LEU A 43 -52.65 56.98 30.17
C LEU A 43 -52.12 56.58 31.57
N GLY A 44 -52.43 57.29 32.60
CA GLY A 44 -52.06 56.94 33.98
C GLY A 44 -52.72 55.63 34.45
N ILE A 45 -54.03 55.45 34.19
CA ILE A 45 -54.77 54.23 34.51
C ILE A 45 -54.21 53.04 33.71
N MET A 46 -53.94 53.26 32.40
CA MET A 46 -53.37 52.24 31.54
C MET A 46 -51.97 51.82 31.97
N ALA A 47 -51.11 52.77 32.31
CA ALA A 47 -49.77 52.49 32.85
C ALA A 47 -49.82 51.68 34.17
N LEU A 48 -50.75 52.05 35.09
CA LEU A 48 -50.98 51.31 36.30
C LEU A 48 -51.49 49.87 36.07
N LEU A 49 -52.42 49.72 35.13
CA LEU A 49 -52.94 48.38 34.76
C LEU A 49 -51.84 47.53 34.10
N LEU A 50 -51.05 48.11 33.21
CA LEU A 50 -49.92 47.41 32.57
C LEU A 50 -48.86 47.00 33.60
N HIS A 51 -48.57 47.92 34.54
CA HIS A 51 -47.61 47.61 35.64
C HIS A 51 -48.15 46.47 36.55
N ARG A 52 -49.45 46.47 36.91
CA ARG A 52 -50.07 45.41 37.71
C ARG A 52 -50.09 44.07 36.94
N ILE A 53 -50.37 44.08 35.63
CA ILE A 53 -50.35 42.87 34.77
C ILE A 53 -48.91 42.33 34.66
N ALA A 54 -47.91 43.21 34.42
CA ALA A 54 -46.50 42.82 34.36
C ALA A 54 -46.02 42.21 35.70
N LYS A 55 -46.34 42.86 36.82
CA LYS A 55 -46.00 42.35 38.18
C LYS A 55 -46.68 41.02 38.48
N LYS A 56 -47.94 40.85 38.06
CA LYS A 56 -48.69 39.56 38.24
C LYS A 56 -48.15 38.45 37.33
N GLN A 57 -47.71 38.77 36.08
CA GLN A 57 -47.04 37.83 35.19
C GLN A 57 -45.66 37.41 35.73
N GLN A 58 -44.89 38.38 36.24
CA GLN A 58 -43.58 38.11 36.80
C GLN A 58 -43.71 37.20 38.06
N ALA A 59 -44.66 37.53 38.97
CA ALA A 59 -44.93 36.67 40.15
C ALA A 59 -45.45 35.26 39.79
N ARG A 60 -46.19 35.16 38.69
CA ARG A 60 -46.62 33.86 38.15
C ARG A 60 -45.47 33.06 37.55
N MET A 61 -44.58 33.72 36.82
CA MET A 61 -43.34 33.10 36.28
C MET A 61 -42.45 32.66 37.45
N ASP A 62 -42.19 33.51 38.43
CA ASP A 62 -41.38 33.18 39.61
C ASP A 62 -41.96 32.02 40.44
N ARG A 63 -43.29 31.88 40.48
CA ARG A 63 -43.94 30.75 41.13
C ARG A 63 -43.77 29.46 40.31
N VAL A 64 -43.99 29.52 38.98
CA VAL A 64 -43.78 28.39 38.08
C VAL A 64 -42.32 27.96 38.08
N PHE A 65 -41.37 28.92 38.13
CA PHE A 65 -39.94 28.59 38.26
C PHE A 65 -39.65 27.92 39.62
N ARG A 66 -40.19 28.40 40.74
CA ARG A 66 -39.97 27.80 42.07
C ARG A 66 -40.64 26.45 42.25
N GLU A 67 -41.83 26.25 41.71
CA GLU A 67 -42.53 24.98 41.74
C GLU A 67 -41.82 23.96 40.81
N ASN A 68 -41.28 24.38 39.67
CA ASN A 68 -40.46 23.52 38.78
C ASN A 68 -39.05 23.25 39.34
N ASP A 69 -38.42 24.16 40.09
CA ASP A 69 -37.09 23.95 40.66
C ASP A 69 -36.99 22.70 41.52
N SER A 70 -38.02 22.44 42.34
CA SER A 70 -38.05 21.25 43.19
C SER A 70 -38.27 19.96 42.38
N VAL A 71 -39.10 20.03 41.35
CA VAL A 71 -39.36 18.90 40.43
C VAL A 71 -38.13 18.63 39.56
N VAL A 72 -37.53 19.68 39.02
CA VAL A 72 -36.29 19.60 38.20
C VAL A 72 -35.14 19.06 39.06
N ALA A 73 -34.96 19.55 40.28
CA ALA A 73 -33.94 19.05 41.20
C ALA A 73 -34.14 17.58 41.55
N SER A 74 -35.42 17.17 41.82
CA SER A 74 -35.74 15.77 42.07
C SER A 74 -35.53 14.89 40.84
N LEU A 75 -35.93 15.33 39.66
CA LEU A 75 -35.67 14.63 38.40
C LEU A 75 -34.17 14.50 38.13
N ALA A 76 -33.42 15.57 38.28
CA ALA A 76 -31.96 15.58 38.06
C ALA A 76 -31.25 14.61 39.03
N SER A 77 -31.68 14.57 40.31
CA SER A 77 -31.09 13.66 41.30
C SER A 77 -31.40 12.18 41.07
N ASN A 78 -32.51 11.87 40.40
CA ASN A 78 -32.98 10.51 40.17
C ASN A 78 -32.77 9.99 38.74
N ILE A 79 -32.14 10.79 37.85
CA ILE A 79 -31.71 10.30 36.53
C ILE A 79 -30.72 9.14 36.74
N SER A 80 -30.95 8.03 36.02
CA SER A 80 -30.11 6.83 36.09
C SER A 80 -28.73 7.00 35.44
N ILE A 81 -28.53 8.07 34.64
CA ILE A 81 -27.23 8.40 34.06
C ILE A 81 -26.40 9.13 35.12
N PRO A 82 -25.23 8.60 35.52
CA PRO A 82 -24.35 9.26 36.45
C PRO A 82 -23.97 10.66 35.93
N SER A 83 -24.24 11.66 36.75
CA SER A 83 -24.03 13.07 36.36
C SER A 83 -23.42 13.84 37.52
N VAL A 84 -22.42 14.66 37.22
CA VAL A 84 -21.66 15.45 38.18
C VAL A 84 -21.35 16.83 37.61
N ILE A 85 -21.40 17.86 38.48
CA ILE A 85 -20.98 19.21 38.14
C ILE A 85 -19.69 19.52 38.88
N VAL A 86 -18.66 19.90 38.17
CA VAL A 86 -17.36 20.27 38.72
C VAL A 86 -17.01 21.72 38.36
N ASP A 87 -16.19 22.35 39.15
CA ASP A 87 -15.58 23.61 38.79
C ASP A 87 -14.31 23.36 37.91
N LEU A 88 -13.72 24.45 37.41
CA LEU A 88 -12.53 24.32 36.55
C LEU A 88 -11.29 23.80 37.30
N SER A 89 -11.31 23.72 38.63
CA SER A 89 -10.25 23.12 39.43
C SER A 89 -10.48 21.64 39.72
N GLY A 90 -11.57 21.05 39.17
CA GLY A 90 -11.91 19.65 39.38
C GLY A 90 -12.73 19.34 40.63
N ARG A 91 -13.04 20.38 41.44
CA ARG A 91 -13.82 20.18 42.68
C ARG A 91 -15.29 19.91 42.36
N ILE A 92 -15.87 18.88 42.92
CA ILE A 92 -17.27 18.47 42.75
C ILE A 92 -18.18 19.46 43.50
N THR A 93 -19.09 20.11 42.77
CA THR A 93 -20.07 21.06 43.34
C THR A 93 -21.46 20.48 43.44
N TRP A 94 -21.80 19.49 42.64
CA TRP A 94 -23.05 18.74 42.67
C TRP A 94 -22.91 17.38 42.01
N ARG A 95 -23.65 16.39 42.47
CA ARG A 95 -23.75 15.06 41.85
C ARG A 95 -25.14 14.48 42.03
N ASN A 96 -25.59 13.65 41.12
CA ASN A 96 -26.82 12.89 41.27
C ASN A 96 -26.58 11.57 42.03
N ASN A 97 -27.68 10.87 42.38
CA ASN A 97 -27.61 9.60 43.12
C ASN A 97 -26.84 8.51 42.37
N ALA A 98 -26.98 8.46 41.06
CA ALA A 98 -26.27 7.49 40.23
C ALA A 98 -24.73 7.73 40.24
N PHE A 99 -24.27 8.97 40.19
CA PHE A 99 -22.85 9.28 40.31
C PHE A 99 -22.33 9.01 41.74
N ALA A 100 -23.11 9.39 42.74
CA ALA A 100 -22.74 9.13 44.15
C ALA A 100 -22.53 7.65 44.46
N SER A 101 -23.23 6.77 43.75
CA SER A 101 -23.03 5.31 43.86
C SER A 101 -21.72 4.84 43.22
N LEU A 102 -21.15 5.57 42.26
CA LEU A 102 -19.88 5.25 41.59
C LEU A 102 -18.68 5.80 42.35
N TYR A 103 -18.81 7.03 42.83
CA TYR A 103 -17.73 7.75 43.49
C TYR A 103 -18.27 8.77 44.49
N ASP A 104 -17.75 8.70 45.74
CA ASP A 104 -18.19 9.53 46.88
C ASP A 104 -17.16 10.64 47.25
N GLY A 105 -16.03 10.74 46.57
CA GLY A 105 -15.01 11.76 46.80
C GLY A 105 -15.44 13.18 46.40
N GLN A 106 -14.58 14.16 46.63
CA GLN A 106 -14.83 15.58 46.40
C GLN A 106 -14.04 16.15 45.20
N ASP A 107 -13.06 15.40 44.67
CA ASP A 107 -12.20 15.80 43.54
C ASP A 107 -12.37 14.82 42.39
N ILE A 108 -12.73 15.37 41.22
CA ILE A 108 -12.93 14.55 40.02
C ILE A 108 -11.62 13.96 39.49
N HIS A 109 -10.47 14.54 39.77
CA HIS A 109 -9.18 14.05 39.30
C HIS A 109 -8.82 12.67 39.88
N GLU A 110 -9.39 12.29 41.01
CA GLU A 110 -9.20 10.94 41.58
C GLU A 110 -9.77 9.82 40.69
N VAL A 111 -10.80 10.12 39.90
CA VAL A 111 -11.47 9.17 38.99
C VAL A 111 -11.33 9.55 37.51
N VAL A 112 -10.98 10.80 37.24
CA VAL A 112 -10.72 11.36 35.89
C VAL A 112 -9.40 12.14 35.92
N PRO A 113 -8.23 11.46 35.97
CA PRO A 113 -6.94 12.15 36.02
C PRO A 113 -6.69 13.08 34.83
N GLU A 114 -7.30 12.78 33.69
CA GLU A 114 -7.18 13.55 32.44
C GLU A 114 -8.11 14.76 32.34
N PHE A 115 -8.87 15.07 33.41
CA PHE A 115 -9.73 16.25 33.41
C PHE A 115 -8.89 17.52 33.36
N ASP A 116 -9.10 18.34 32.33
CA ASP A 116 -8.42 19.63 32.13
C ASP A 116 -9.44 20.77 32.15
N GLY A 117 -9.40 21.56 33.21
CA GLY A 117 -10.27 22.74 33.37
C GLY A 117 -9.97 23.86 32.35
N ALA A 118 -8.80 23.87 31.72
CA ALA A 118 -8.46 24.82 30.65
C ALA A 118 -9.12 24.46 29.32
N ASN A 119 -9.34 23.15 29.07
CA ASN A 119 -10.03 22.63 27.88
C ASN A 119 -11.16 21.66 28.27
N PRO A 120 -12.20 22.16 28.92
CA PRO A 120 -13.20 21.28 29.58
C PRO A 120 -14.16 20.57 28.63
N ILE A 121 -14.16 20.86 27.32
CA ILE A 121 -15.11 20.29 26.35
C ILE A 121 -14.45 19.12 25.60
N ARG A 122 -14.00 18.11 26.35
CA ARG A 122 -13.41 16.89 25.76
C ARG A 122 -14.20 15.66 26.22
N THR A 123 -14.49 14.75 25.27
CA THR A 123 -15.02 13.43 25.61
C THR A 123 -13.86 12.54 26.06
N LEU A 124 -13.99 11.92 27.22
CA LEU A 124 -12.99 11.02 27.80
C LEU A 124 -13.54 9.61 27.89
N GLN A 125 -12.65 8.61 27.84
CA GLN A 125 -12.98 7.22 28.12
C GLN A 125 -12.27 6.81 29.41
N ILE A 126 -13.02 6.24 30.36
CA ILE A 126 -12.53 5.95 31.70
C ILE A 126 -12.98 4.57 32.09
N GLU A 127 -12.10 3.81 32.70
CA GLU A 127 -12.45 2.56 33.39
C GLU A 127 -12.53 2.83 34.88
N LEU A 128 -13.70 2.54 35.49
CA LEU A 128 -13.93 2.70 36.91
C LEU A 128 -14.68 1.48 37.43
N ASN A 129 -14.18 0.86 38.48
CA ASN A 129 -14.78 -0.32 39.13
C ASN A 129 -15.07 -1.48 38.16
N GLY A 130 -14.23 -1.68 37.12
CA GLY A 130 -14.41 -2.72 36.10
C GLY A 130 -15.45 -2.40 35.02
N SER A 131 -16.01 -1.19 35.02
CA SER A 131 -16.94 -0.69 34.01
C SER A 131 -16.29 0.40 33.16
N ASN A 132 -16.62 0.43 31.87
CA ASN A 132 -16.11 1.42 30.90
C ASN A 132 -17.12 2.56 30.74
N TYR A 133 -16.71 3.77 31.03
CA TYR A 133 -17.54 4.96 30.90
C TYR A 133 -17.03 5.89 29.83
N GLN A 134 -17.94 6.40 29.02
CA GLN A 134 -17.71 7.55 28.15
C GLN A 134 -18.18 8.79 28.90
N VAL A 135 -17.22 9.66 29.29
CA VAL A 135 -17.49 10.92 29.99
C VAL A 135 -17.64 12.04 28.99
N MET A 136 -18.82 12.60 28.91
CA MET A 136 -19.12 13.75 28.07
C MET A 136 -19.17 15.02 28.91
N ASN A 137 -18.37 15.99 28.57
CA ASN A 137 -18.26 17.26 29.27
C ASN A 137 -19.04 18.35 28.55
N MET A 138 -19.83 19.11 29.29
CA MET A 138 -20.57 20.27 28.81
C MET A 138 -20.31 21.48 29.69
N LEU A 139 -19.87 22.60 29.09
CA LEU A 139 -19.66 23.85 29.82
C LEU A 139 -21.01 24.47 30.16
N VAL A 140 -21.22 24.77 31.46
CA VAL A 140 -22.42 25.42 31.99
C VAL A 140 -22.01 26.76 32.59
N MET A 141 -22.71 27.81 32.23
CA MET A 141 -22.49 29.16 32.79
C MET A 141 -23.47 29.41 33.90
N ARG A 142 -22.99 29.75 35.09
CA ARG A 142 -23.82 30.21 36.20
C ARG A 142 -23.80 31.73 36.29
N GLU A 143 -24.87 32.38 36.79
CA GLU A 143 -24.90 33.82 37.06
C GLU A 143 -23.65 34.27 37.82
N LYS A 144 -23.01 35.37 37.40
CA LYS A 144 -21.74 35.94 37.91
C LYS A 144 -20.46 35.21 37.44
N GLU A 145 -20.37 34.87 36.13
CA GLU A 145 -19.12 34.45 35.46
C GLU A 145 -18.43 33.16 35.99
N LYS A 146 -19.08 32.37 36.88
CA LYS A 146 -18.51 31.08 37.25
C LYS A 146 -18.80 30.04 36.19
N LYS A 147 -17.75 29.61 35.50
CA LYS A 147 -17.81 28.48 34.57
C LYS A 147 -17.79 27.19 35.35
N LEU A 148 -18.75 26.31 35.08
CA LEU A 148 -18.86 24.96 35.63
C LEU A 148 -18.91 23.96 34.47
N VAL A 149 -18.48 22.74 34.73
CA VAL A 149 -18.53 21.64 33.77
C VAL A 149 -19.50 20.59 34.26
N LEU A 150 -20.53 20.31 33.50
CA LEU A 150 -21.43 19.19 33.71
C LEU A 150 -20.87 17.99 32.97
N GLN A 151 -20.65 16.90 33.67
CA GLN A 151 -20.22 15.62 33.09
C GLN A 151 -21.38 14.61 33.13
N TYR A 152 -21.60 13.96 31.99
CA TYR A 152 -22.47 12.78 31.86
C TYR A 152 -21.59 11.55 31.63
N TRP A 153 -21.82 10.53 32.43
CA TRP A 153 -21.08 9.29 32.38
C TRP A 153 -21.96 8.19 31.77
N ILE A 154 -21.70 7.89 30.51
CA ILE A 154 -22.45 6.88 29.76
C ILE A 154 -21.73 5.56 29.92
N ASP A 155 -22.39 4.58 30.52
CA ASP A 155 -21.87 3.23 30.61
C ASP A 155 -21.75 2.62 29.20
N ARG A 156 -20.56 2.24 28.82
CA ARG A 156 -20.20 1.60 27.57
C ARG A 156 -19.66 0.19 27.78
N THR A 157 -19.77 -0.36 28.97
CA THR A 157 -19.17 -1.66 29.32
C THR A 157 -19.62 -2.76 28.37
N GLU A 158 -20.91 -2.90 28.12
CA GLU A 158 -21.42 -3.88 27.16
C GLU A 158 -20.97 -3.57 25.73
N ALA A 159 -21.06 -2.30 25.34
CA ALA A 159 -20.63 -1.89 23.99
C ALA A 159 -19.12 -2.15 23.76
N ALA A 160 -18.29 -1.81 24.73
CA ALA A 160 -16.85 -2.08 24.70
C ALA A 160 -16.55 -3.59 24.67
N HIS A 161 -17.30 -4.37 25.48
CA HIS A 161 -17.19 -5.83 25.47
C HIS A 161 -17.56 -6.43 24.12
N TYR A 162 -18.71 -6.05 23.54
CA TYR A 162 -19.10 -6.55 22.21
C TYR A 162 -18.17 -6.05 21.09
N GLN A 163 -17.67 -4.82 21.19
CA GLN A 163 -16.69 -4.30 20.26
C GLN A 163 -15.39 -5.10 20.30
N ARG A 164 -14.94 -5.44 21.52
CA ARG A 164 -13.75 -6.29 21.72
C ARG A 164 -13.98 -7.69 21.18
N LEU A 165 -15.11 -8.34 21.53
CA LEU A 165 -15.48 -9.65 20.99
C LEU A 165 -15.55 -9.62 19.46
N TYR A 166 -16.19 -8.61 18.90
CA TYR A 166 -16.26 -8.44 17.43
C TYR A 166 -14.88 -8.30 16.79
N THR A 167 -13.96 -7.62 17.44
CA THR A 167 -12.59 -7.42 16.92
C THR A 167 -11.75 -8.69 17.06
N GLU A 168 -11.81 -9.36 18.21
CA GLU A 168 -11.00 -10.54 18.53
C GLU A 168 -11.51 -11.82 17.84
N GLN A 169 -12.84 -11.99 17.72
CA GLN A 169 -13.47 -13.19 17.18
C GLN A 169 -13.90 -13.07 15.72
N ARG A 170 -13.53 -11.97 15.04
CA ARG A 170 -13.80 -11.83 13.60
C ARG A 170 -13.12 -12.95 12.85
N PRO A 171 -13.86 -13.73 12.01
CA PRO A 171 -13.25 -14.81 11.25
C PRO A 171 -12.47 -14.26 10.06
N TYR A 172 -11.24 -14.77 9.87
CA TYR A 172 -10.38 -14.53 8.73
C TYR A 172 -10.10 -15.83 8.00
N ALA A 173 -10.00 -15.76 6.68
CA ALA A 173 -9.67 -16.89 5.84
C ALA A 173 -8.18 -16.89 5.49
N ALA A 174 -7.61 -18.08 5.43
CA ALA A 174 -6.33 -18.35 4.83
C ALA A 174 -6.46 -19.42 3.75
N MET A 175 -5.75 -19.23 2.63
CA MET A 175 -5.60 -20.20 1.57
C MET A 175 -4.20 -20.78 1.65
N ILE A 176 -4.09 -22.10 1.71
CA ILE A 176 -2.81 -22.81 1.82
C ILE A 176 -2.64 -23.69 0.59
N LEU A 177 -1.47 -23.64 -0.03
CA LEU A 177 -1.06 -24.49 -1.13
C LEU A 177 0.25 -25.19 -0.79
N VAL A 178 0.32 -26.48 -1.10
CA VAL A 178 1.58 -27.24 -1.16
C VAL A 178 2.21 -26.95 -2.52
N ASP A 179 3.30 -26.17 -2.55
CA ASP A 179 3.88 -25.64 -3.80
C ASP A 179 4.35 -26.76 -4.74
N ASN A 180 4.94 -27.80 -4.19
CA ASN A 180 5.52 -28.92 -4.93
C ASN A 180 4.67 -30.20 -4.88
N TYR A 181 3.33 -30.07 -4.81
CA TYR A 181 2.40 -31.19 -4.68
C TYR A 181 2.58 -32.27 -5.77
N GLU A 182 2.67 -31.84 -7.05
CA GLU A 182 2.81 -32.76 -8.19
C GLU A 182 4.18 -33.49 -8.19
N GLU A 183 5.24 -32.80 -7.72
CA GLU A 183 6.56 -33.41 -7.56
C GLU A 183 6.54 -34.48 -6.48
N LEU A 184 5.94 -34.18 -5.33
CA LEU A 184 5.77 -35.14 -4.24
C LEU A 184 4.96 -36.37 -4.64
N LEU A 185 4.06 -36.25 -5.64
CA LEU A 185 3.29 -37.38 -6.19
C LEU A 185 4.06 -38.17 -7.23
N SER A 186 4.90 -37.54 -8.04
CA SER A 186 5.56 -38.16 -9.20
C SER A 186 6.91 -38.80 -8.87
N ASP A 187 7.52 -38.46 -7.74
CA ASP A 187 8.81 -39.02 -7.34
C ASP A 187 8.63 -40.45 -6.78
N THR A 188 9.15 -41.41 -7.50
CA THR A 188 9.07 -42.84 -7.13
C THR A 188 9.87 -43.18 -5.87
N GLN A 189 10.77 -42.32 -5.41
CA GLN A 189 11.55 -42.50 -4.19
C GLN A 189 10.82 -41.96 -2.95
N ILE A 190 9.77 -41.17 -3.15
CA ILE A 190 8.98 -40.57 -2.09
C ILE A 190 7.78 -41.48 -1.76
N HIS A 191 7.57 -41.72 -0.47
CA HIS A 191 6.29 -42.28 0.00
C HIS A 191 5.21 -41.21 -0.01
N SER A 192 4.83 -40.74 -1.22
CA SER A 192 4.00 -39.59 -1.50
C SER A 192 2.74 -39.50 -0.63
N THR A 193 2.05 -40.62 -0.45
CA THR A 193 0.84 -40.68 0.38
C THR A 193 1.14 -40.41 1.86
N ALA A 194 2.26 -40.86 2.38
CA ALA A 194 2.66 -40.65 3.77
C ALA A 194 3.08 -39.16 3.99
N VAL A 195 3.83 -38.60 3.04
CA VAL A 195 4.24 -37.16 3.10
C VAL A 195 3.04 -36.26 3.06
N LEU A 196 2.08 -36.49 2.16
CA LEU A 196 0.86 -35.66 2.09
C LEU A 196 -0.04 -35.82 3.31
N ALA A 197 -0.11 -37.02 3.89
CA ALA A 197 -0.81 -37.22 5.16
C ALA A 197 -0.15 -36.46 6.31
N GLU A 198 1.19 -36.36 6.33
CA GLU A 198 1.93 -35.60 7.32
C GLU A 198 1.71 -34.09 7.16
N VAL A 199 1.65 -33.57 5.93
CA VAL A 199 1.27 -32.17 5.65
C VAL A 199 -0.15 -31.88 6.14
N GLU A 200 -1.09 -32.76 5.83
CA GLU A 200 -2.48 -32.60 6.29
C GLU A 200 -2.57 -32.66 7.82
N ARG A 201 -1.80 -33.56 8.46
CA ARG A 201 -1.68 -33.62 9.92
C ARG A 201 -1.14 -32.31 10.50
N LEU A 202 -0.09 -31.76 9.90
CA LEU A 202 0.50 -30.48 10.34
C LEU A 202 -0.53 -29.35 10.30
N ILE A 203 -1.31 -29.21 9.23
CA ILE A 203 -2.38 -28.21 9.10
C ILE A 203 -3.52 -28.48 10.09
N SER A 204 -3.90 -29.75 10.27
CA SER A 204 -4.93 -30.17 11.24
C SER A 204 -4.53 -29.83 12.67
N ASP A 205 -3.29 -30.11 13.05
CA ASP A 205 -2.78 -29.86 14.40
C ASP A 205 -2.66 -28.36 14.67
N LEU A 206 -2.24 -27.56 13.66
CA LEU A 206 -2.29 -26.11 13.70
C LEU A 206 -3.73 -25.60 13.94
N SER A 207 -4.67 -26.09 13.14
CA SER A 207 -6.09 -25.71 13.24
C SER A 207 -6.65 -26.02 14.63
N LYS A 208 -6.37 -27.23 15.18
CA LYS A 208 -6.81 -27.62 16.53
C LYS A 208 -6.16 -26.76 17.63
N ARG A 209 -4.85 -26.49 17.53
CA ARG A 209 -4.12 -25.65 18.49
C ARG A 209 -4.71 -24.26 18.58
N LEU A 210 -5.12 -23.70 17.46
CA LEU A 210 -5.69 -22.35 17.36
C LEU A 210 -7.21 -22.32 17.48
N GLY A 211 -7.89 -23.46 17.61
CA GLY A 211 -9.36 -23.50 17.64
C GLY A 211 -10.02 -23.09 16.33
N GLY A 212 -9.30 -23.16 15.21
CA GLY A 212 -9.80 -22.84 13.90
C GLY A 212 -10.47 -24.02 13.19
N LEU A 213 -10.90 -23.76 11.96
CA LEU A 213 -11.48 -24.77 11.07
C LEU A 213 -10.63 -24.87 9.80
N TYR A 214 -10.30 -26.07 9.35
CA TYR A 214 -9.67 -26.28 8.06
C TYR A 214 -10.44 -27.28 7.20
N ARG A 215 -10.28 -27.11 5.89
CA ARG A 215 -10.82 -28.05 4.89
C ARG A 215 -9.88 -28.15 3.71
N ARG A 216 -9.57 -29.38 3.30
CA ARG A 216 -8.99 -29.63 1.97
C ARG A 216 -10.10 -29.53 0.93
N TYR A 217 -9.91 -28.72 -0.12
CA TYR A 217 -10.91 -28.53 -1.18
C TYR A 217 -10.40 -28.98 -2.55
N ASP A 218 -9.08 -29.16 -2.69
CA ASP A 218 -8.45 -29.66 -3.92
C ASP A 218 -7.11 -30.33 -3.59
N ASN A 219 -6.42 -30.83 -4.58
CA ASN A 219 -5.12 -31.46 -4.47
C ASN A 219 -4.07 -30.47 -3.96
N GLY A 220 -3.51 -30.75 -2.77
CA GLY A 220 -2.55 -29.88 -2.11
C GLY A 220 -3.08 -28.50 -1.69
N ARG A 221 -4.40 -28.27 -1.76
CA ARG A 221 -5.02 -26.97 -1.44
C ARG A 221 -5.95 -27.06 -0.24
N PHE A 222 -5.77 -26.16 0.70
CA PHE A 222 -6.55 -26.10 1.92
C PHE A 222 -7.07 -24.68 2.17
N ILE A 223 -8.24 -24.60 2.78
CA ILE A 223 -8.74 -23.38 3.39
C ILE A 223 -8.66 -23.54 4.90
N LEU A 224 -8.20 -22.49 5.59
CA LEU A 224 -8.14 -22.40 7.04
C LEU A 224 -8.91 -21.14 7.46
N ILE A 225 -9.80 -21.26 8.45
CA ILE A 225 -10.56 -20.16 9.03
C ILE A 225 -10.14 -20.03 10.48
N LEU A 226 -9.68 -18.86 10.86
CA LEU A 226 -9.21 -18.50 12.20
C LEU A 226 -9.89 -17.22 12.65
N GLU A 227 -9.98 -17.01 13.96
CA GLU A 227 -10.36 -15.71 14.51
C GLU A 227 -9.19 -14.72 14.46
N ALA A 228 -9.48 -13.42 14.50
CA ALA A 228 -8.48 -12.36 14.42
C ALA A 228 -7.37 -12.50 15.48
N LYS A 229 -7.73 -12.91 16.69
CA LYS A 229 -6.78 -13.14 17.78
C LYS A 229 -5.76 -14.24 17.47
N GLN A 230 -6.21 -15.34 16.84
CA GLN A 230 -5.30 -16.43 16.46
C GLN A 230 -4.41 -16.03 15.27
N MET A 231 -4.93 -15.21 14.37
CA MET A 231 -4.12 -14.65 13.28
C MET A 231 -2.99 -13.78 13.83
N GLN A 232 -3.27 -12.91 14.80
CA GLN A 232 -2.25 -12.11 15.47
C GLN A 232 -1.19 -12.97 16.13
N GLN A 233 -1.59 -14.06 16.81
CA GLN A 233 -0.66 -15.01 17.40
C GLN A 233 0.28 -15.64 16.35
N LEU A 234 -0.25 -16.01 15.17
CA LEU A 234 0.58 -16.55 14.08
C LEU A 234 1.59 -15.53 13.55
N GLU A 235 1.22 -14.24 13.48
CA GLU A 235 2.14 -13.19 13.09
C GLU A 235 3.27 -13.00 14.12
N GLU A 236 2.94 -13.02 15.40
CA GLU A 236 3.93 -12.96 16.49
C GLU A 236 4.90 -14.16 16.46
N GLU A 237 4.39 -15.36 16.16
CA GLU A 237 5.17 -16.60 15.95
C GLU A 237 5.92 -16.60 14.59
N ARG A 238 5.79 -15.56 13.77
CA ARG A 238 6.36 -15.43 12.41
C ARG A 238 6.09 -16.64 11.51
N PHE A 239 4.90 -17.24 11.66
CA PHE A 239 4.46 -18.39 10.86
C PHE A 239 5.46 -19.55 10.83
N THR A 240 5.87 -20.05 12.00
CA THR A 240 6.77 -21.21 12.14
C THR A 240 6.29 -22.46 11.41
N LEU A 241 5.04 -22.46 10.96
CA LEU A 241 4.44 -23.53 10.14
C LEU A 241 5.27 -23.83 8.88
N LEU A 242 5.85 -22.81 8.23
CA LEU A 242 6.72 -23.00 7.06
C LEU A 242 7.94 -23.86 7.40
N GLU A 243 8.60 -23.55 8.53
CA GLU A 243 9.76 -24.32 8.98
C GLU A 243 9.38 -25.75 9.39
N GLN A 244 8.19 -25.94 9.98
CA GLN A 244 7.69 -27.25 10.34
C GLN A 244 7.42 -28.10 9.10
N ALA A 245 6.85 -27.52 8.04
CA ALA A 245 6.66 -28.21 6.76
C ALA A 245 7.99 -28.65 6.14
N HIS A 246 9.03 -27.81 6.21
CA HIS A 246 10.37 -28.15 5.71
C HIS A 246 11.02 -29.34 6.44
N ARG A 247 10.60 -29.62 7.69
CA ARG A 247 11.16 -30.73 8.50
C ARG A 247 10.47 -32.07 8.24
N ILE A 248 9.42 -32.08 7.41
CA ILE A 248 8.76 -33.33 7.02
C ILE A 248 9.76 -34.15 6.21
N ASP A 249 10.04 -35.38 6.68
CA ASP A 249 10.91 -36.31 5.97
C ASP A 249 10.19 -36.83 4.74
N THR A 250 10.71 -36.49 3.57
CA THR A 250 10.19 -36.98 2.28
C THR A 250 10.83 -38.28 1.83
N GLY A 251 11.91 -38.72 2.49
CA GLY A 251 12.74 -39.84 2.03
C GLY A 251 13.61 -39.50 0.82
N SER A 252 13.62 -38.28 0.36
CA SER A 252 14.41 -37.76 -0.77
C SER A 252 15.05 -36.41 -0.45
N SER A 253 15.75 -35.82 -1.42
CA SER A 253 16.30 -34.48 -1.28
C SER A 253 15.24 -33.35 -1.41
N SER A 254 14.02 -33.70 -1.84
CA SER A 254 12.92 -32.73 -1.97
C SER A 254 12.37 -32.34 -0.59
N VAL A 255 12.09 -31.06 -0.40
CA VAL A 255 11.55 -30.50 0.84
C VAL A 255 10.14 -30.04 0.61
N VAL A 256 9.22 -30.35 1.52
CA VAL A 256 7.83 -29.84 1.45
C VAL A 256 7.83 -28.34 1.60
N SER A 257 7.21 -27.61 0.68
CA SER A 257 7.08 -26.17 0.71
C SER A 257 5.61 -25.75 0.66
N LEU A 258 5.28 -24.73 1.45
CA LEU A 258 3.92 -24.22 1.59
C LEU A 258 3.88 -22.74 1.22
N SER A 259 2.90 -22.37 0.38
CA SER A 259 2.52 -20.97 0.18
C SER A 259 1.18 -20.70 0.85
N ILE A 260 1.08 -19.60 1.59
CA ILE A 260 -0.10 -19.25 2.38
C ILE A 260 -0.48 -17.81 2.10
N GLY A 261 -1.75 -17.57 1.77
CA GLY A 261 -2.34 -16.26 1.68
C GLY A 261 -3.36 -16.04 2.78
N PHE A 262 -3.23 -14.99 3.58
CA PHE A 262 -4.22 -14.55 4.56
C PHE A 262 -4.92 -13.29 4.07
N GLY A 263 -6.24 -13.21 4.28
CA GLY A 263 -7.02 -12.02 4.03
C GLY A 263 -7.61 -11.44 5.32
N ILE A 264 -7.34 -10.17 5.59
CA ILE A 264 -7.93 -9.42 6.70
C ILE A 264 -9.00 -8.48 6.14
N ALA A 265 -10.27 -8.82 6.35
CA ALA A 265 -11.38 -8.02 5.85
C ALA A 265 -12.60 -8.08 6.79
N PRO A 266 -13.52 -7.09 6.72
CA PRO A 266 -14.71 -7.07 7.56
C PRO A 266 -15.69 -8.23 7.35
N ARG A 267 -15.72 -8.79 6.14
CA ARG A 267 -16.61 -9.91 5.77
C ARG A 267 -15.78 -11.13 5.41
N LEU A 268 -16.20 -12.31 5.83
CA LEU A 268 -15.49 -13.57 5.54
C LEU A 268 -15.34 -13.82 4.03
N SER A 269 -16.34 -13.50 3.21
CA SER A 269 -16.25 -13.64 1.75
C SER A 269 -15.18 -12.76 1.13
N GLN A 270 -15.01 -11.53 1.63
CA GLN A 270 -13.94 -10.65 1.20
C GLN A 270 -12.58 -11.10 1.74
N SER A 271 -12.53 -11.57 2.97
CA SER A 271 -11.33 -12.17 3.56
C SER A 271 -10.84 -13.37 2.73
N GLU A 272 -11.75 -14.22 2.24
CA GLU A 272 -11.41 -15.33 1.35
C GLU A 272 -10.84 -14.83 0.00
N GLN A 273 -11.47 -13.83 -0.63
CA GLN A 273 -10.95 -13.25 -1.87
C GLN A 273 -9.57 -12.60 -1.67
N ASP A 274 -9.39 -11.88 -0.57
CA ASP A 274 -8.11 -11.26 -0.23
C ASP A 274 -7.04 -12.32 0.11
N ALA A 275 -7.42 -13.42 0.76
CA ALA A 275 -6.54 -14.57 1.00
C ALA A 275 -6.08 -15.23 -0.32
N ARG A 276 -7.00 -15.35 -1.29
CA ARG A 276 -6.68 -15.87 -2.63
C ARG A 276 -5.67 -14.99 -3.36
N ARG A 277 -5.90 -13.66 -3.37
CA ARG A 277 -4.95 -12.69 -3.94
C ARG A 277 -3.59 -12.71 -3.24
N ALA A 278 -3.61 -12.83 -1.91
CA ALA A 278 -2.38 -12.96 -1.12
C ALA A 278 -1.62 -14.24 -1.45
N LEU A 279 -2.33 -15.37 -1.63
CA LEU A 279 -1.71 -16.63 -2.07
C LEU A 279 -1.11 -16.52 -3.47
N GLU A 280 -1.83 -15.92 -4.43
CA GLU A 280 -1.31 -15.66 -5.77
C GLU A 280 -0.05 -14.80 -5.73
N LEU A 281 -0.03 -13.78 -4.85
CA LEU A 281 1.16 -12.96 -4.65
C LEU A 281 2.32 -13.76 -4.03
N ALA A 282 2.04 -14.66 -3.06
CA ALA A 282 3.05 -15.57 -2.50
C ALA A 282 3.68 -16.44 -3.58
N LEU A 283 2.85 -17.04 -4.44
CA LEU A 283 3.30 -17.88 -5.56
C LEU A 283 4.09 -17.07 -6.59
N GLY A 284 3.60 -15.88 -6.97
CA GLY A 284 4.29 -14.98 -7.89
C GLY A 284 5.64 -14.47 -7.38
N ARG A 285 5.92 -14.59 -6.07
CA ARG A 285 7.20 -14.25 -5.43
C ARG A 285 8.12 -15.46 -5.23
N GLY A 286 7.74 -16.62 -5.77
CA GLY A 286 8.54 -17.85 -5.74
C GLY A 286 8.09 -18.88 -4.72
N GLY A 287 6.95 -18.72 -4.08
CA GLY A 287 6.40 -19.66 -3.09
C GLY A 287 7.16 -19.67 -1.76
N ASP A 288 6.92 -20.71 -0.94
CA ASP A 288 7.55 -20.94 0.36
C ASP A 288 7.43 -19.74 1.32
N GLN A 289 6.26 -19.10 1.34
CA GLN A 289 6.05 -17.89 2.12
C GLN A 289 4.60 -17.69 2.51
N VAL A 290 4.41 -16.84 3.52
CA VAL A 290 3.09 -16.33 3.91
C VAL A 290 2.97 -14.87 3.47
N VAL A 291 1.85 -14.56 2.85
CA VAL A 291 1.46 -13.19 2.53
C VAL A 291 0.16 -12.87 3.26
N VAL A 292 0.16 -11.79 4.01
CA VAL A 292 -1.03 -11.26 4.70
C VAL A 292 -1.47 -9.99 3.99
N LYS A 293 -2.71 -9.98 3.50
CA LYS A 293 -3.33 -8.80 2.88
C LYS A 293 -4.31 -8.16 3.86
N ASP A 294 -4.09 -6.88 4.17
CA ASP A 294 -4.89 -6.06 5.08
C ASP A 294 -5.28 -4.74 4.38
N GLY A 295 -6.51 -4.67 3.87
CA GLY A 295 -6.93 -3.57 3.01
C GLY A 295 -6.05 -3.43 1.78
N THR A 296 -5.27 -2.35 1.68
CA THR A 296 -4.30 -2.09 0.61
C THR A 296 -2.90 -2.62 0.91
N ASP A 297 -2.62 -2.96 2.16
CA ASP A 297 -1.28 -3.31 2.63
C ASP A 297 -1.01 -4.81 2.55
N TYR A 298 0.26 -5.16 2.34
CA TYR A 298 0.74 -6.53 2.32
C TYR A 298 1.92 -6.71 3.26
N ARG A 299 1.88 -7.78 4.06
CA ARG A 299 2.98 -8.21 4.93
C ARG A 299 3.48 -9.57 4.49
N PHE A 300 4.80 -9.79 4.52
CA PHE A 300 5.47 -10.97 3.97
C PHE A 300 6.30 -11.69 5.03
N TYR A 301 6.19 -13.03 5.07
CA TYR A 301 6.92 -13.88 6.01
C TYR A 301 7.47 -15.10 5.27
N GLY A 302 8.73 -15.48 5.46
CA GLY A 302 9.38 -16.61 4.78
C GLY A 302 10.06 -16.22 3.46
N GLY A 303 10.13 -17.14 2.49
CA GLY A 303 10.67 -16.90 1.15
C GLY A 303 12.21 -16.93 1.06
N LYS A 304 12.89 -17.69 1.91
CA LYS A 304 14.37 -17.72 2.00
C LYS A 304 15.05 -18.90 1.27
N ARG A 305 14.30 -19.89 0.78
CA ARG A 305 14.89 -21.11 0.19
C ARG A 305 14.76 -21.19 -1.34
N GLN A 306 15.72 -21.89 -1.96
CA GLN A 306 15.76 -22.19 -3.40
C GLN A 306 15.03 -23.52 -3.69
N HIS A 307 14.18 -23.60 -4.73
CA HIS A 307 13.48 -24.80 -5.20
C HIS A 307 14.19 -25.50 -6.38
N ASP A 308 13.70 -26.70 -6.77
CA ASP A 308 14.31 -27.58 -7.78
C ASP A 308 14.11 -27.05 -9.22
N PRO A 309 15.14 -27.13 -10.09
CA PRO A 309 15.08 -26.69 -11.49
C PRO A 309 14.11 -27.48 -12.39
N ARG A 310 13.66 -28.69 -11.98
CA ARG A 310 12.84 -29.57 -12.81
C ARG A 310 11.42 -29.08 -13.07
N GLN A 311 10.79 -28.44 -12.10
CA GLN A 311 9.41 -27.91 -12.23
C GLN A 311 9.28 -26.84 -13.32
N SER A 312 10.28 -26.02 -13.47
CA SER A 312 10.30 -24.91 -14.41
C SER A 312 10.25 -25.37 -15.87
N ARG A 313 10.90 -26.48 -16.22
CA ARG A 313 10.88 -27.02 -17.59
C ARG A 313 9.51 -27.55 -18.02
N VAL A 314 8.75 -28.16 -17.11
CA VAL A 314 7.37 -28.60 -17.39
C VAL A 314 6.47 -27.39 -17.63
N LYS A 315 6.61 -26.35 -16.81
CA LYS A 315 5.87 -25.09 -16.96
C LYS A 315 6.20 -24.42 -18.29
N ALA A 316 7.48 -24.31 -18.66
CA ALA A 316 7.92 -23.77 -19.95
C ALA A 316 7.29 -24.53 -21.13
N ARG A 317 7.28 -25.87 -21.08
CA ARG A 317 6.69 -26.71 -22.14
C ARG A 317 5.17 -26.53 -22.27
N LEU A 318 4.44 -26.46 -21.16
CA LEU A 318 2.99 -26.25 -21.19
C LEU A 318 2.66 -24.85 -21.70
N PHE A 319 3.38 -23.82 -21.21
CA PHE A 319 3.23 -22.45 -21.66
C PHE A 319 3.52 -22.31 -23.17
N SER A 320 4.61 -22.92 -23.65
CA SER A 320 4.99 -22.88 -25.07
C SER A 320 3.91 -23.45 -25.99
N LYS A 321 3.29 -24.58 -25.59
CA LYS A 321 2.17 -25.16 -26.36
C LYS A 321 0.93 -24.26 -26.37
N ALA A 322 0.59 -23.66 -25.24
CA ALA A 322 -0.53 -22.73 -25.16
C ALA A 322 -0.26 -21.46 -25.99
N LEU A 323 0.96 -20.95 -25.95
CA LEU A 323 1.39 -19.79 -26.75
C LEU A 323 1.34 -20.10 -28.25
N TYR A 324 1.76 -21.31 -28.65
CA TYR A 324 1.66 -21.77 -30.05
C TYR A 324 0.20 -21.72 -30.53
N GLN A 325 -0.71 -22.34 -29.76
CA GLN A 325 -2.15 -22.36 -30.11
C GLN A 325 -2.75 -20.95 -30.16
N LEU A 326 -2.33 -20.05 -29.25
CA LEU A 326 -2.80 -18.69 -29.22
C LEU A 326 -2.35 -17.94 -30.49
N PHE A 327 -1.08 -18.02 -30.87
CA PHE A 327 -0.53 -17.34 -32.06
C PHE A 327 -1.12 -17.90 -33.36
N GLU A 328 -1.32 -19.23 -33.45
CA GLU A 328 -1.90 -19.86 -34.63
C GLU A 328 -3.35 -19.42 -34.92
N ASN A 329 -4.08 -19.04 -33.86
CA ASN A 329 -5.52 -18.71 -33.95
C ASN A 329 -5.81 -17.21 -33.75
N SER A 330 -4.79 -16.36 -33.74
CA SER A 330 -4.93 -14.91 -33.52
C SER A 330 -4.59 -14.09 -34.73
N GLY A 331 -4.91 -12.79 -34.67
CA GLY A 331 -4.40 -11.78 -35.56
C GLY A 331 -2.94 -11.43 -35.32
N ASP A 332 -2.58 -10.18 -35.58
CA ASP A 332 -1.20 -9.70 -35.38
C ASP A 332 -0.79 -9.75 -33.90
N VAL A 333 0.52 -9.98 -33.66
CA VAL A 333 1.12 -10.03 -32.32
C VAL A 333 1.85 -8.70 -32.05
N PHE A 334 1.50 -8.03 -30.96
CA PHE A 334 2.18 -6.83 -30.48
C PHE A 334 2.97 -7.16 -29.22
N ILE A 335 4.25 -6.77 -29.18
CA ILE A 335 5.14 -7.09 -28.07
C ILE A 335 5.63 -5.78 -27.46
N MET A 336 5.44 -5.59 -26.16
CA MET A 336 5.97 -4.45 -25.44
C MET A 336 6.66 -4.87 -24.15
N GLY A 337 7.60 -4.07 -23.68
CA GLY A 337 8.22 -4.24 -22.38
C GLY A 337 8.02 -3.04 -21.47
N HIS A 338 9.00 -2.79 -20.59
CA HIS A 338 8.98 -1.63 -19.72
C HIS A 338 9.45 -0.35 -20.44
N ARG A 339 9.06 0.83 -19.91
CA ARG A 339 9.31 2.15 -20.54
C ARG A 339 10.77 2.43 -20.88
N ASN A 340 11.69 2.05 -20.01
CA ASN A 340 13.13 2.22 -20.23
C ASN A 340 13.72 0.89 -20.72
N SER A 341 13.22 0.40 -21.87
CA SER A 341 13.61 -0.90 -22.41
C SER A 341 15.13 -1.07 -22.45
N ASP A 342 15.58 -2.24 -22.03
CA ASP A 342 16.98 -2.67 -22.07
C ASP A 342 17.19 -3.87 -23.00
N MET A 343 18.37 -4.46 -22.97
CA MET A 343 18.68 -5.60 -23.83
C MET A 343 17.93 -6.88 -23.46
N ASP A 344 17.48 -7.04 -22.20
CA ASP A 344 16.64 -8.19 -21.84
C ASP A 344 15.24 -8.07 -22.44
N CYS A 345 14.66 -6.88 -22.35
CA CYS A 345 13.38 -6.55 -22.97
C CYS A 345 13.43 -6.78 -24.51
N ILE A 346 14.46 -6.23 -25.21
CA ILE A 346 14.59 -6.34 -26.67
C ILE A 346 14.91 -7.78 -27.11
N GLY A 347 15.80 -8.46 -26.40
CA GLY A 347 16.12 -9.87 -26.66
C GLY A 347 14.89 -10.76 -26.54
N ALA A 348 14.16 -10.64 -25.43
CA ALA A 348 12.91 -11.36 -25.21
C ALA A 348 11.87 -11.06 -26.30
N ALA A 349 11.69 -9.79 -26.67
CA ALA A 349 10.77 -9.40 -27.74
C ALA A 349 11.12 -10.04 -29.08
N LEU A 350 12.39 -10.03 -29.47
CA LEU A 350 12.85 -10.68 -30.71
C LEU A 350 12.66 -12.21 -30.70
N GLY A 351 12.83 -12.84 -29.55
CA GLY A 351 12.52 -14.25 -29.39
C GLY A 351 11.04 -14.54 -29.59
N VAL A 352 10.15 -13.70 -29.06
CA VAL A 352 8.69 -13.81 -29.27
C VAL A 352 8.34 -13.57 -30.75
N VAL A 353 8.94 -12.57 -31.42
CA VAL A 353 8.78 -12.36 -32.87
C VAL A 353 9.15 -13.61 -33.64
N THR A 354 10.24 -14.31 -33.22
CA THR A 354 10.65 -15.57 -33.88
C THR A 354 9.58 -16.64 -33.74
N CYS A 355 8.95 -16.78 -32.57
CA CYS A 355 7.85 -17.71 -32.33
C CYS A 355 6.61 -17.37 -33.20
N ALA A 356 6.20 -16.09 -33.24
CA ALA A 356 5.05 -15.65 -34.03
C ALA A 356 5.29 -15.89 -35.55
N ASN A 357 6.45 -15.52 -36.05
CA ASN A 357 6.82 -15.73 -37.44
C ASN A 357 6.86 -17.23 -37.83
N HIS A 358 7.20 -18.12 -36.88
CA HIS A 358 7.23 -19.55 -37.13
C HIS A 358 5.85 -20.12 -37.48
N VAL A 359 4.77 -19.57 -36.91
CA VAL A 359 3.37 -19.96 -37.21
C VAL A 359 2.76 -19.10 -38.33
N GLY A 360 3.52 -18.17 -38.91
CA GLY A 360 3.08 -17.30 -40.01
C GLY A 360 2.30 -16.06 -39.55
N THR A 361 2.32 -15.74 -38.28
CA THR A 361 1.65 -14.58 -37.71
C THR A 361 2.60 -13.37 -37.70
N HIS A 362 2.11 -12.21 -38.15
CA HIS A 362 2.91 -10.96 -38.10
C HIS A 362 3.09 -10.48 -36.67
N ALA A 363 4.30 -10.01 -36.35
CA ALA A 363 4.63 -9.52 -35.01
C ALA A 363 5.36 -8.19 -35.08
N TYR A 364 5.04 -7.31 -34.10
CA TYR A 364 5.60 -5.95 -33.99
C TYR A 364 6.09 -5.71 -32.57
N ILE A 365 7.24 -5.02 -32.46
CA ILE A 365 7.81 -4.58 -31.19
C ILE A 365 7.43 -3.12 -30.99
N VAL A 366 6.73 -2.84 -29.88
CA VAL A 366 6.26 -1.49 -29.55
C VAL A 366 7.31 -0.79 -28.70
N LEU A 367 7.90 0.29 -29.22
CA LEU A 367 8.88 1.12 -28.53
C LEU A 367 8.46 2.59 -28.62
N ASP A 368 8.52 3.31 -27.49
CA ASP A 368 8.25 4.75 -27.41
C ASP A 368 9.51 5.57 -27.76
N ALA A 369 10.67 5.15 -27.22
CA ALA A 369 11.95 5.80 -27.48
C ALA A 369 13.09 4.77 -27.54
N VAL A 370 14.09 5.07 -28.33
CA VAL A 370 15.35 4.33 -28.37
C VAL A 370 16.33 5.02 -27.43
N ASN A 371 16.68 4.35 -26.36
CA ASN A 371 17.70 4.81 -25.42
C ASN A 371 19.09 4.25 -25.79
N THR A 372 20.15 4.77 -25.19
CA THR A 372 21.54 4.38 -25.47
C THR A 372 21.82 2.90 -25.22
N THR A 373 21.07 2.23 -24.35
CA THR A 373 21.27 0.81 -24.02
C THR A 373 20.84 -0.13 -25.14
N ILE A 374 19.85 0.26 -25.96
CA ILE A 374 19.27 -0.56 -27.04
C ILE A 374 19.55 -0.01 -28.43
N GLU A 375 20.21 1.16 -28.55
CA GLU A 375 20.46 1.86 -29.82
C GLU A 375 21.17 0.99 -30.86
N ASP A 376 22.26 0.33 -30.46
CA ASP A 376 23.02 -0.54 -31.36
C ASP A 376 22.22 -1.73 -31.88
N ALA A 377 21.34 -2.28 -31.04
CA ALA A 377 20.45 -3.38 -31.43
C ALA A 377 19.39 -2.91 -32.42
N VAL A 378 18.80 -1.74 -32.22
CA VAL A 378 17.81 -1.14 -33.11
C VAL A 378 18.46 -0.78 -34.47
N VAL A 379 19.62 -0.11 -34.47
CA VAL A 379 20.38 0.21 -35.69
C VAL A 379 20.74 -1.06 -36.45
N THR A 380 21.11 -2.13 -35.77
CA THR A 380 21.41 -3.42 -36.42
C THR A 380 20.18 -4.04 -37.07
N LEU A 381 19.01 -3.97 -36.40
CA LEU A 381 17.72 -4.39 -36.96
C LEU A 381 17.37 -3.61 -38.21
N GLU A 382 17.51 -2.30 -38.17
CA GLU A 382 17.26 -1.43 -39.33
C GLU A 382 18.17 -1.78 -40.52
N ARG A 383 19.47 -1.96 -40.29
CA ARG A 383 20.45 -2.36 -41.32
C ARG A 383 20.16 -3.74 -41.90
N SER A 384 19.59 -4.65 -41.13
CA SER A 384 19.20 -5.99 -41.62
C SER A 384 17.91 -5.98 -42.44
N GLY A 385 17.25 -4.83 -42.60
CA GLY A 385 15.96 -4.69 -43.27
C GLY A 385 14.77 -5.09 -42.40
N ALA A 386 14.98 -5.37 -41.11
CA ALA A 386 13.95 -5.74 -40.16
C ALA A 386 13.43 -4.54 -39.32
N GLY A 387 13.80 -3.30 -39.65
CA GLY A 387 13.38 -2.10 -38.95
C GLY A 387 11.85 -1.90 -38.91
N SER A 388 11.11 -2.44 -39.87
CA SER A 388 9.65 -2.42 -39.90
C SER A 388 8.98 -3.23 -38.77
N LEU A 389 9.74 -4.02 -38.02
CA LEU A 389 9.27 -4.74 -36.83
C LEU A 389 9.04 -3.78 -35.64
N ILE A 390 9.75 -2.64 -35.62
CA ILE A 390 9.63 -1.66 -34.54
C ILE A 390 8.58 -0.63 -34.92
N ILE A 391 7.60 -0.43 -34.05
CA ILE A 391 6.53 0.55 -34.24
C ILE A 391 6.33 1.39 -32.99
N THR A 392 5.80 2.59 -33.15
CA THR A 392 5.46 3.47 -32.03
C THR A 392 4.18 3.03 -31.33
N PRO A 393 3.94 3.42 -30.04
CA PRO A 393 2.69 3.20 -29.35
C PRO A 393 1.45 3.66 -30.15
N ASP A 394 1.49 4.84 -30.76
CA ASP A 394 0.38 5.37 -31.56
C ASP A 394 0.09 4.46 -32.76
N ARG A 395 1.13 4.01 -33.43
CA ARG A 395 0.98 3.09 -34.57
C ARG A 395 0.43 1.73 -34.12
N ALA A 396 0.85 1.22 -32.98
CA ALA A 396 0.30 0.00 -32.41
C ALA A 396 -1.20 0.15 -32.08
N MET A 397 -1.62 1.28 -31.50
CA MET A 397 -3.04 1.56 -31.21
C MET A 397 -3.90 1.64 -32.50
N GLU A 398 -3.35 2.14 -33.61
CA GLU A 398 -4.05 2.15 -34.90
C GLU A 398 -4.21 0.76 -35.52
N MET A 399 -3.22 -0.12 -35.32
CA MET A 399 -3.17 -1.44 -35.98
C MET A 399 -3.84 -2.53 -35.16
N MET A 400 -3.85 -2.42 -33.82
CA MET A 400 -4.35 -3.44 -32.91
C MET A 400 -5.85 -3.64 -33.07
N ARG A 401 -6.31 -4.90 -33.04
CA ARG A 401 -7.71 -5.34 -33.14
C ARG A 401 -8.05 -6.22 -31.96
N GLU A 402 -9.33 -6.57 -31.79
CA GLU A 402 -9.80 -7.43 -30.72
C GLU A 402 -9.18 -8.85 -30.75
N ASP A 403 -8.89 -9.36 -31.96
CA ASP A 403 -8.25 -10.67 -32.17
C ASP A 403 -6.71 -10.63 -32.10
N SER A 404 -6.11 -9.45 -31.91
CA SER A 404 -4.68 -9.31 -31.75
C SER A 404 -4.20 -9.83 -30.40
N VAL A 405 -2.96 -10.33 -30.35
CA VAL A 405 -2.31 -10.72 -29.10
C VAL A 405 -1.33 -9.66 -28.65
N LEU A 406 -1.43 -9.26 -27.37
CA LEU A 406 -0.46 -8.39 -26.72
C LEU A 406 0.45 -9.22 -25.82
N VAL A 407 1.74 -9.27 -26.15
CA VAL A 407 2.75 -9.92 -25.31
C VAL A 407 3.51 -8.86 -24.54
N VAL A 408 3.48 -8.96 -23.22
CA VAL A 408 4.26 -8.10 -22.32
C VAL A 408 5.45 -8.90 -21.82
N VAL A 409 6.65 -8.40 -22.05
CA VAL A 409 7.92 -9.03 -21.65
C VAL A 409 8.65 -8.16 -20.65
N ASP A 410 9.36 -8.80 -19.73
CA ASP A 410 10.27 -8.17 -18.77
C ASP A 410 9.63 -7.11 -17.86
N THR A 411 8.33 -7.14 -17.73
CA THR A 411 7.58 -6.39 -16.73
C THR A 411 6.20 -6.99 -16.53
N GLN A 412 5.69 -6.93 -15.33
CA GLN A 412 4.32 -7.30 -14.98
C GLN A 412 3.50 -6.13 -14.44
N ARG A 413 4.10 -4.93 -14.39
CA ARG A 413 3.47 -3.72 -13.85
C ARG A 413 2.84 -2.93 -14.97
N ALA A 414 1.51 -2.79 -14.94
CA ALA A 414 0.75 -2.06 -15.94
C ALA A 414 1.27 -0.62 -16.13
N SER A 415 1.55 0.09 -15.03
CA SER A 415 2.06 1.46 -15.05
C SER A 415 3.48 1.59 -15.61
N ASN A 416 4.26 0.51 -15.66
CA ASN A 416 5.64 0.50 -16.15
C ASN A 416 5.76 0.08 -17.62
N THR A 417 4.69 -0.40 -18.26
CA THR A 417 4.73 -0.78 -19.68
C THR A 417 4.95 0.43 -20.59
N VAL A 418 5.53 0.20 -21.77
CA VAL A 418 5.74 1.25 -22.80
C VAL A 418 4.42 1.91 -23.18
N ALA A 419 3.35 1.13 -23.36
CA ALA A 419 2.06 1.61 -23.81
C ALA A 419 0.91 1.01 -22.96
N PRO A 420 0.61 1.55 -21.75
CA PRO A 420 -0.44 1.00 -20.88
C PRO A 420 -1.82 0.94 -21.52
N ALA A 421 -2.11 1.83 -22.49
CA ALA A 421 -3.40 1.88 -23.19
C ALA A 421 -3.68 0.58 -23.97
N LEU A 422 -2.67 -0.10 -24.50
CA LEU A 422 -2.82 -1.35 -25.25
C LEU A 422 -3.40 -2.49 -24.40
N LEU A 423 -3.21 -2.47 -23.07
CA LEU A 423 -3.73 -3.48 -22.15
C LEU A 423 -5.26 -3.55 -22.12
N SER A 424 -5.96 -2.51 -22.59
CA SER A 424 -7.42 -2.47 -22.66
C SER A 424 -7.98 -2.71 -24.07
N MET A 425 -7.11 -2.93 -25.07
CA MET A 425 -7.53 -3.04 -26.48
C MET A 425 -7.76 -4.49 -26.93
N THR A 426 -7.29 -5.46 -26.17
CA THR A 426 -7.50 -6.90 -26.45
C THR A 426 -7.69 -7.68 -25.15
N GLU A 427 -8.41 -8.80 -25.23
CA GLU A 427 -8.52 -9.77 -24.14
C GLU A 427 -7.37 -10.80 -24.18
N HIS A 428 -6.60 -10.86 -25.27
CA HIS A 428 -5.51 -11.83 -25.47
C HIS A 428 -4.16 -11.28 -24.99
N ILE A 429 -3.98 -11.16 -23.68
CA ILE A 429 -2.74 -10.68 -23.07
C ILE A 429 -1.88 -11.85 -22.63
N VAL A 430 -0.61 -11.85 -23.01
CA VAL A 430 0.42 -12.80 -22.60
C VAL A 430 1.47 -12.06 -21.79
N LEU A 431 1.84 -12.61 -20.64
CA LEU A 431 2.82 -12.02 -19.73
C LEU A 431 4.00 -12.98 -19.53
N ILE A 432 5.23 -12.53 -19.82
CA ILE A 432 6.50 -13.25 -19.61
C ILE A 432 7.42 -12.36 -18.80
N ASP A 433 7.64 -12.72 -17.52
CA ASP A 433 8.44 -11.88 -16.62
C ASP A 433 9.11 -12.69 -15.51
N HIS A 434 10.32 -12.28 -15.12
CA HIS A 434 11.11 -12.89 -14.06
C HIS A 434 11.12 -12.09 -12.75
N HIS A 435 10.51 -10.91 -12.72
CA HIS A 435 10.45 -10.08 -11.54
C HIS A 435 9.49 -10.62 -10.49
N ARG A 436 9.71 -10.23 -9.23
CA ARG A 436 8.78 -10.55 -8.14
C ARG A 436 7.47 -9.79 -8.29
N ARG A 437 6.35 -10.47 -8.11
CA ARG A 437 5.01 -9.91 -8.27
C ARG A 437 4.83 -8.67 -7.39
N SER A 438 4.32 -7.59 -7.98
CA SER A 438 4.02 -6.32 -7.34
C SER A 438 2.52 -6.13 -7.12
N ALA A 439 2.13 -5.11 -6.36
CA ALA A 439 0.72 -4.76 -6.15
C ALA A 439 0.05 -4.23 -7.45
N ASP A 440 0.82 -3.56 -8.32
CA ASP A 440 0.40 -3.05 -9.64
C ASP A 440 0.69 -4.11 -10.72
N TYR A 441 -0.04 -5.22 -10.64
CA TYR A 441 0.12 -6.38 -11.51
C TYR A 441 -0.95 -6.41 -12.60
N ILE A 442 -0.58 -6.84 -13.81
CA ILE A 442 -1.50 -7.09 -14.91
C ILE A 442 -2.26 -8.39 -14.61
N ASP A 443 -3.47 -8.28 -14.06
CA ASP A 443 -4.26 -9.41 -13.54
C ASP A 443 -5.16 -10.08 -14.57
N ASN A 444 -5.39 -9.44 -15.72
CA ASN A 444 -6.25 -9.92 -16.80
C ASN A 444 -5.49 -10.67 -17.91
N ALA A 445 -4.25 -11.11 -17.66
CA ALA A 445 -3.50 -11.87 -18.67
C ALA A 445 -4.09 -13.26 -18.92
N THR A 446 -4.35 -13.59 -20.19
CA THR A 446 -4.85 -14.89 -20.67
C THR A 446 -3.82 -16.00 -20.42
N LEU A 447 -2.55 -15.70 -20.70
CA LEU A 447 -1.41 -16.58 -20.42
C LEU A 447 -0.36 -15.82 -19.62
N HIS A 448 0.18 -16.46 -18.59
CA HIS A 448 1.28 -15.89 -17.82
C HIS A 448 2.37 -16.92 -17.55
N TYR A 449 3.60 -16.55 -17.85
CA TYR A 449 4.81 -17.27 -17.51
C TYR A 449 5.67 -16.39 -16.61
N LEU A 450 5.46 -16.55 -15.32
CA LEU A 450 6.19 -15.84 -14.28
C LEU A 450 7.14 -16.80 -13.59
N GLU A 451 8.43 -16.46 -13.57
CA GLU A 451 9.48 -17.31 -13.01
C GLU A 451 10.56 -16.45 -12.35
N THR A 452 10.37 -16.13 -11.08
CA THR A 452 11.27 -15.24 -10.30
C THR A 452 12.69 -15.77 -10.10
N ARG A 453 12.98 -16.95 -10.62
CA ARG A 453 14.29 -17.62 -10.55
C ARG A 453 14.98 -17.71 -11.89
N ALA A 454 14.29 -17.42 -12.96
CA ALA A 454 14.95 -17.18 -14.22
C ALA A 454 15.87 -15.97 -14.05
N SER A 455 17.01 -16.00 -14.68
CA SER A 455 17.95 -14.90 -14.62
C SER A 455 17.46 -13.67 -15.37
N SER A 456 16.58 -13.88 -16.36
CA SER A 456 16.11 -12.85 -17.28
C SER A 456 14.87 -13.32 -18.07
N ALA A 457 14.11 -12.38 -18.64
CA ALA A 457 13.04 -12.70 -19.58
C ALA A 457 13.58 -13.34 -20.86
N SER A 458 14.77 -12.99 -21.30
CA SER A 458 15.49 -13.61 -22.42
C SER A 458 15.82 -15.09 -22.17
N GLU A 459 16.20 -15.48 -20.94
CA GLU A 459 16.33 -16.88 -20.57
C GLU A 459 15.01 -17.62 -20.75
N MET A 460 13.92 -17.04 -20.21
CA MET A 460 12.58 -17.64 -20.25
C MET A 460 12.07 -17.81 -21.69
N VAL A 461 12.22 -16.77 -22.53
CA VAL A 461 11.83 -16.82 -23.94
C VAL A 461 12.71 -17.82 -24.69
N THR A 462 14.00 -17.91 -24.40
CA THR A 462 14.89 -18.95 -24.98
C THR A 462 14.39 -20.36 -24.66
N GLU A 463 13.92 -20.62 -23.44
CA GLU A 463 13.32 -21.91 -23.10
C GLU A 463 11.99 -22.14 -23.82
N VAL A 464 11.14 -21.11 -23.90
CA VAL A 464 9.87 -21.18 -24.64
C VAL A 464 10.13 -21.57 -26.08
N MET A 465 11.08 -20.93 -26.75
CA MET A 465 11.46 -21.24 -28.15
C MET A 465 11.87 -22.71 -28.35
N GLN A 466 12.56 -23.30 -27.38
CA GLN A 466 13.00 -24.71 -27.47
C GLN A 466 11.82 -25.71 -27.43
N TYR A 467 10.69 -25.33 -26.81
CA TYR A 467 9.50 -26.19 -26.66
C TYR A 467 8.32 -25.73 -27.52
N PHE A 468 8.44 -24.61 -28.24
CA PHE A 468 7.36 -24.00 -29.01
C PHE A 468 6.92 -24.87 -30.17
N ALA A 469 7.86 -25.27 -31.01
CA ALA A 469 7.65 -26.21 -32.11
C ALA A 469 8.96 -26.89 -32.52
N ASP A 470 8.86 -28.02 -33.23
CA ASP A 470 10.01 -28.62 -33.86
C ASP A 470 10.56 -27.67 -34.95
N ASN A 471 11.89 -27.49 -34.97
CA ASN A 471 12.59 -26.69 -35.97
C ASN A 471 12.36 -25.15 -35.93
N VAL A 472 12.05 -24.56 -34.81
CA VAL A 472 12.16 -23.11 -34.65
C VAL A 472 13.62 -22.70 -34.89
N LYS A 473 13.86 -21.87 -35.91
CA LYS A 473 15.20 -21.40 -36.29
C LYS A 473 15.30 -19.89 -36.04
N PRO A 474 15.82 -19.47 -34.89
CA PRO A 474 16.08 -18.06 -34.64
C PRO A 474 17.20 -17.55 -35.56
N ALA A 475 17.12 -16.29 -35.99
CA ALA A 475 18.21 -15.62 -36.66
C ALA A 475 19.43 -15.46 -35.73
N ALA A 476 20.64 -15.48 -36.27
CA ALA A 476 21.85 -15.31 -35.45
C ALA A 476 21.85 -14.02 -34.64
N PHE A 477 21.28 -12.95 -35.18
CA PHE A 477 21.11 -11.67 -34.48
C PHE A 477 20.14 -11.84 -33.28
N THR A 478 18.98 -12.50 -33.46
CA THR A 478 18.04 -12.79 -32.36
C THR A 478 18.73 -13.60 -31.26
N CYS A 479 19.53 -14.60 -31.64
CA CYS A 479 20.28 -15.37 -30.64
C CYS A 479 21.29 -14.50 -29.88
N SER A 480 21.96 -13.56 -30.58
CA SER A 480 22.89 -12.64 -29.93
C SER A 480 22.17 -11.65 -29.02
N ALA A 481 21.01 -11.12 -29.43
CA ALA A 481 20.21 -10.21 -28.62
C ALA A 481 19.66 -10.89 -27.35
N LEU A 482 19.14 -12.13 -27.46
CA LEU A 482 18.72 -12.94 -26.31
C LEU A 482 19.89 -13.20 -25.34
N LEU A 483 21.07 -13.53 -25.88
CA LEU A 483 22.26 -13.74 -25.07
C LEU A 483 22.74 -12.44 -24.42
N ALA A 484 22.58 -11.29 -25.08
CA ALA A 484 22.85 -9.99 -24.50
C ALA A 484 21.91 -9.68 -23.33
N GLY A 485 20.61 -9.98 -23.48
CA GLY A 485 19.64 -9.86 -22.38
C GLY A 485 20.04 -10.68 -21.15
N ILE A 486 20.37 -11.97 -21.35
CA ILE A 486 20.88 -12.81 -20.26
C ILE A 486 22.15 -12.19 -19.64
N THR A 487 23.05 -11.65 -20.46
CA THR A 487 24.33 -11.07 -20.01
C THR A 487 24.14 -9.83 -19.15
N VAL A 488 23.17 -8.96 -19.48
CA VAL A 488 22.84 -7.75 -18.68
C VAL A 488 22.36 -8.13 -17.31
N ASP A 489 21.32 -8.93 -17.24
CA ASP A 489 20.64 -9.25 -15.99
C ASP A 489 21.47 -10.12 -15.06
N THR A 490 22.35 -10.92 -15.63
CA THR A 490 23.29 -11.73 -14.86
C THR A 490 24.59 -10.99 -14.52
N LYS A 491 24.74 -9.75 -14.94
CA LYS A 491 26.03 -9.02 -14.87
C LYS A 491 27.18 -9.89 -15.37
N GLN A 492 27.12 -10.28 -16.63
CA GLN A 492 28.11 -11.16 -17.27
C GLN A 492 28.25 -12.53 -16.57
N PHE A 493 27.13 -13.16 -16.22
CA PHE A 493 27.06 -14.46 -15.53
C PHE A 493 27.65 -14.45 -14.12
N ALA A 494 27.71 -13.30 -13.44
CA ALA A 494 28.19 -13.18 -12.08
C ALA A 494 27.07 -13.31 -11.02
N PHE A 495 25.81 -12.98 -11.36
CA PHE A 495 24.67 -12.93 -10.44
C PHE A 495 23.45 -13.65 -10.99
N ASN A 496 22.62 -14.20 -10.09
CA ASN A 496 21.34 -14.86 -10.38
C ASN A 496 21.43 -15.96 -11.46
N VAL A 497 22.56 -16.66 -11.53
CA VAL A 497 22.84 -17.66 -12.57
C VAL A 497 22.56 -19.05 -12.05
N GLY A 498 21.72 -19.81 -12.77
CA GLY A 498 21.44 -21.21 -12.54
C GLY A 498 21.92 -22.10 -13.70
N SER A 499 21.77 -23.43 -13.55
CA SER A 499 22.06 -24.36 -14.65
C SER A 499 21.24 -24.07 -15.91
N ARG A 500 19.98 -23.60 -15.73
CA ARG A 500 19.08 -23.20 -16.82
C ARG A 500 19.62 -22.04 -17.65
N THR A 501 20.23 -21.07 -16.98
CA THR A 501 20.86 -19.91 -17.63
C THR A 501 21.96 -20.36 -18.58
N PHE A 502 22.82 -21.29 -18.13
CA PHE A 502 23.87 -21.87 -19.00
C PHE A 502 23.31 -22.76 -20.11
N ASP A 503 22.24 -23.51 -19.85
CA ASP A 503 21.53 -24.30 -20.88
C ASP A 503 20.97 -23.39 -21.97
N ALA A 504 20.32 -22.27 -21.60
CA ALA A 504 19.80 -21.26 -22.52
C ALA A 504 20.94 -20.60 -23.30
N ALA A 505 21.98 -20.13 -22.64
CA ALA A 505 23.15 -19.53 -23.30
C ALA A 505 23.83 -20.53 -24.26
N GLY A 506 23.95 -21.80 -23.86
CA GLY A 506 24.46 -22.87 -24.70
C GLY A 506 23.59 -23.14 -25.94
N TYR A 507 22.25 -23.11 -25.79
CA TYR A 507 21.32 -23.21 -26.89
C TYR A 507 21.49 -22.04 -27.89
N LEU A 508 21.51 -20.82 -27.40
CA LEU A 508 21.70 -19.62 -28.23
C LEU A 508 23.02 -19.65 -28.98
N ARG A 509 24.10 -20.07 -28.31
CA ARG A 509 25.42 -20.21 -28.96
C ARG A 509 25.42 -21.25 -30.09
N ARG A 510 24.76 -22.39 -29.89
CA ARG A 510 24.60 -23.44 -30.93
C ARG A 510 23.77 -22.95 -32.13
N ASN A 511 22.85 -22.01 -31.91
CA ASN A 511 21.98 -21.44 -32.94
C ASN A 511 22.54 -20.13 -33.55
N GLY A 512 23.81 -19.81 -33.32
CA GLY A 512 24.50 -18.76 -34.02
C GLY A 512 24.70 -17.45 -33.26
N ALA A 513 24.45 -17.41 -31.95
CA ALA A 513 24.81 -16.25 -31.16
C ALA A 513 26.32 -15.98 -31.23
N ASP A 514 26.70 -14.74 -31.53
CA ASP A 514 28.09 -14.30 -31.59
C ASP A 514 28.47 -13.46 -30.37
N LEU A 515 29.41 -13.98 -29.58
CA LEU A 515 29.88 -13.33 -28.36
C LEU A 515 30.56 -11.99 -28.61
N SER A 516 31.18 -11.82 -29.80
CA SER A 516 31.80 -10.55 -30.16
C SER A 516 30.74 -9.47 -30.37
N SER A 517 29.66 -9.82 -31.08
CA SER A 517 28.51 -8.94 -31.26
C SER A 517 27.81 -8.61 -29.93
N VAL A 518 27.66 -9.62 -29.04
CA VAL A 518 27.12 -9.37 -27.67
C VAL A 518 27.99 -8.37 -26.93
N LYS A 519 29.32 -8.53 -26.97
CA LYS A 519 30.23 -7.59 -26.30
C LYS A 519 30.17 -6.18 -26.92
N GLN A 520 29.95 -6.07 -28.23
CA GLN A 520 29.82 -4.77 -28.92
C GLN A 520 28.55 -4.03 -28.47
N MET A 521 27.44 -4.73 -28.23
CA MET A 521 26.18 -4.13 -27.70
C MET A 521 26.33 -3.49 -26.30
N PHE A 522 27.42 -3.75 -25.61
CA PHE A 522 27.73 -3.18 -24.29
C PHE A 522 28.93 -2.23 -24.29
N GLN A 523 29.36 -1.78 -25.46
CA GLN A 523 30.42 -0.80 -25.53
C GLN A 523 29.88 0.57 -25.13
N ASN A 524 30.53 1.19 -24.16
CA ASN A 524 30.26 2.58 -23.81
C ASN A 524 30.93 3.51 -24.85
N ASP A 525 30.30 4.63 -25.14
CA ASP A 525 30.97 5.69 -25.87
C ASP A 525 32.13 6.29 -25.04
N TYR A 526 33.10 6.87 -25.70
CA TYR A 526 34.31 7.37 -25.06
C TYR A 526 34.01 8.42 -23.97
N ASP A 527 33.07 9.34 -24.22
CA ASP A 527 32.77 10.43 -23.32
C ASP A 527 32.04 9.91 -22.06
N SER A 528 31.13 8.95 -22.20
CA SER A 528 30.45 8.26 -21.06
C SER A 528 31.46 7.46 -20.23
N TYR A 529 32.41 6.77 -20.87
CA TYR A 529 33.49 6.07 -20.18
C TYR A 529 34.35 7.02 -19.35
N VAL A 530 34.77 8.16 -19.95
CA VAL A 530 35.58 9.16 -19.24
C VAL A 530 34.83 9.77 -18.08
N ARG A 531 33.54 10.08 -18.24
CA ARG A 531 32.69 10.57 -17.12
C ARG A 531 32.62 9.56 -15.99
N CYS A 532 32.38 8.28 -16.30
CA CYS A 532 32.34 7.21 -15.32
C CYS A 532 33.70 7.06 -14.59
N ALA A 533 34.81 7.05 -15.33
CA ALA A 533 36.15 6.96 -14.77
C ALA A 533 36.45 8.12 -13.80
N ASN A 534 36.03 9.36 -14.15
CA ASN A 534 36.19 10.52 -13.26
C ASN A 534 35.40 10.38 -11.95
N VAL A 535 34.19 9.80 -12.00
CA VAL A 535 33.40 9.52 -10.79
C VAL A 535 34.09 8.46 -9.93
N VAL A 536 34.62 7.41 -10.55
CA VAL A 536 35.36 6.34 -9.87
C VAL A 536 36.64 6.87 -9.21
N GLU A 537 37.41 7.73 -9.90
CA GLU A 537 38.63 8.34 -9.38
C GLU A 537 38.41 9.17 -8.10
N ARG A 538 37.26 9.86 -8.02
CA ARG A 538 36.91 10.73 -6.88
C ARG A 538 36.37 9.95 -5.67
N ALA A 539 36.26 8.63 -5.76
CA ALA A 539 35.64 7.83 -4.72
C ALA A 539 36.45 7.85 -3.42
N THR A 540 35.77 8.04 -2.31
CA THR A 540 36.32 7.89 -0.96
C THR A 540 36.04 6.47 -0.47
N ILE A 541 37.08 5.75 -0.05
CA ILE A 541 36.97 4.36 0.39
C ILE A 541 37.13 4.29 1.91
N ARG A 542 36.14 3.77 2.61
CA ARG A 542 36.17 3.52 4.06
C ARG A 542 36.97 2.26 4.36
N LYS A 543 37.46 2.14 5.61
CA LYS A 543 38.21 0.95 6.06
C LYS A 543 37.41 -0.36 5.95
N SER A 544 36.11 -0.28 6.06
CA SER A 544 35.17 -1.39 5.86
C SER A 544 35.03 -1.84 4.40
N GLY A 545 35.70 -1.20 3.44
CA GLY A 545 35.57 -1.50 2.03
C GLY A 545 34.31 -0.94 1.39
N ILE A 546 33.71 0.10 1.97
CA ILE A 546 32.58 0.84 1.39
C ILE A 546 33.13 2.04 0.63
N ALA A 547 32.82 2.14 -0.65
CA ALA A 547 33.16 3.29 -1.51
C ALA A 547 31.98 4.26 -1.63
N ILE A 548 32.28 5.57 -1.55
CA ILE A 548 31.28 6.64 -1.75
C ILE A 548 31.83 7.61 -2.79
N SER A 549 31.04 7.94 -3.81
CA SER A 549 31.39 8.92 -4.82
C SER A 549 30.19 9.77 -5.22
N VAL A 550 30.45 10.86 -5.97
CA VAL A 550 29.43 11.81 -6.42
C VAL A 550 29.66 12.13 -7.90
N CYS A 551 28.57 12.10 -8.67
CA CYS A 551 28.56 12.60 -10.04
C CYS A 551 28.61 14.13 -10.07
N ASP A 552 29.08 14.70 -11.17
CA ASP A 552 28.98 16.15 -11.39
C ASP A 552 27.49 16.57 -11.36
N LYS A 553 27.21 17.72 -10.76
CA LYS A 553 25.86 18.23 -10.62
C LYS A 553 25.20 18.42 -11.98
N ASN A 554 23.95 17.97 -12.11
CA ASN A 554 23.18 18.03 -13.36
C ASN A 554 23.90 17.37 -14.57
N ALA A 555 24.76 16.36 -14.34
CA ALA A 555 25.35 15.60 -15.42
C ALA A 555 24.25 14.93 -16.28
N PRO A 556 24.42 14.89 -17.61
CA PRO A 556 23.51 14.11 -18.44
C PRO A 556 23.41 12.66 -17.95
N ASP A 557 22.20 12.11 -17.91
CA ASP A 557 21.92 10.74 -17.45
C ASP A 557 22.56 10.39 -16.09
N SER A 558 22.59 11.36 -15.18
CA SER A 558 23.34 11.28 -13.92
C SER A 558 22.95 10.06 -13.06
N GLN A 559 21.70 9.60 -13.10
CA GLN A 559 21.27 8.40 -12.37
C GLN A 559 21.86 7.11 -12.99
N LEU A 560 21.92 7.03 -14.33
CA LEU A 560 22.55 5.92 -15.04
C LEU A 560 24.06 5.92 -14.79
N LEU A 561 24.68 7.09 -14.87
CA LEU A 561 26.10 7.27 -14.59
C LEU A 561 26.44 6.84 -13.15
N ALA A 562 25.61 7.23 -12.16
CA ALA A 562 25.82 6.82 -10.77
C ALA A 562 25.70 5.30 -10.60
N ALA A 563 24.76 4.65 -11.29
CA ALA A 563 24.62 3.20 -11.25
C ALA A 563 25.82 2.49 -11.88
N GLN A 564 26.28 2.95 -13.04
CA GLN A 564 27.46 2.42 -13.73
C GLN A 564 28.74 2.60 -12.90
N ALA A 565 28.95 3.79 -12.33
CA ALA A 565 30.12 4.05 -11.48
C ALA A 565 30.13 3.21 -10.19
N ALA A 566 28.95 2.95 -9.62
CA ALA A 566 28.83 2.05 -8.47
C ALA A 566 29.18 0.60 -8.83
N ASP A 567 28.78 0.13 -10.02
CA ASP A 567 29.15 -1.20 -10.50
C ASP A 567 30.66 -1.28 -10.83
N GLU A 568 31.27 -0.26 -11.43
CA GLU A 568 32.73 -0.19 -11.67
C GLU A 568 33.53 -0.18 -10.38
N LEU A 569 33.10 0.59 -9.36
CA LEU A 569 33.74 0.61 -8.04
C LEU A 569 33.76 -0.77 -7.40
N LEU A 570 32.71 -1.57 -7.54
CA LEU A 570 32.68 -2.95 -7.05
C LEU A 570 33.70 -3.86 -7.75
N GLY A 571 34.11 -3.55 -8.97
CA GLY A 571 35.16 -4.26 -9.69
C GLY A 571 36.56 -4.06 -9.07
N ILE A 572 36.73 -3.10 -8.16
CA ILE A 572 38.01 -2.78 -7.54
C ILE A 572 38.23 -3.66 -6.31
N ARG A 573 39.39 -4.28 -6.24
CA ARG A 573 39.77 -5.16 -5.12
C ARG A 573 39.71 -4.43 -3.78
N GLY A 574 39.00 -5.01 -2.82
CA GLY A 574 38.85 -4.47 -1.45
C GLY A 574 37.62 -3.57 -1.27
N ILE A 575 36.80 -3.39 -2.33
CA ILE A 575 35.49 -2.74 -2.23
C ILE A 575 34.40 -3.82 -2.17
N TYR A 576 33.58 -3.79 -1.13
CA TYR A 576 32.48 -4.73 -0.89
C TYR A 576 31.11 -4.10 -1.10
N ALA A 577 31.02 -2.77 -1.00
CA ALA A 577 29.84 -2.01 -1.37
C ALA A 577 30.25 -0.64 -1.92
N ALA A 578 29.44 -0.10 -2.82
CA ALA A 578 29.62 1.22 -3.41
C ALA A 578 28.30 1.99 -3.40
N PHE A 579 28.38 3.27 -3.04
CA PHE A 579 27.28 4.21 -3.10
C PHE A 579 27.71 5.41 -3.94
N VAL A 580 26.98 5.68 -5.02
CA VAL A 580 27.25 6.83 -5.89
C VAL A 580 26.03 7.73 -5.93
N LEU A 581 26.27 9.02 -5.71
CA LEU A 581 25.26 10.06 -5.62
C LEU A 581 25.19 10.84 -6.94
N ALA A 582 23.97 11.15 -7.38
CA ALA A 582 23.68 11.98 -8.54
C ALA A 582 22.81 13.17 -8.11
N GLU A 583 23.40 14.37 -8.03
CA GLU A 583 22.72 15.60 -7.65
C GLU A 583 22.10 16.28 -8.87
N THR A 584 20.83 16.63 -8.73
CA THR A 584 20.09 17.53 -9.64
C THR A 584 19.56 18.73 -8.86
N ASP A 585 19.01 19.72 -9.57
CA ASP A 585 18.41 20.88 -8.89
C ASP A 585 17.18 20.53 -8.04
N GLU A 586 16.53 19.38 -8.31
CA GLU A 586 15.32 18.97 -7.61
C GLU A 586 15.59 17.94 -6.49
N GLN A 587 16.58 17.09 -6.65
CA GLN A 587 16.85 15.97 -5.74
C GLN A 587 18.25 15.40 -5.90
N THR A 588 18.69 14.67 -4.87
CA THR A 588 19.88 13.83 -4.97
C THR A 588 19.47 12.36 -4.94
N ALA A 589 19.76 11.64 -6.00
CA ALA A 589 19.57 10.20 -6.11
C ALA A 589 20.84 9.46 -5.64
N ILE A 590 20.67 8.32 -4.97
CA ILE A 590 21.76 7.46 -4.48
C ILE A 590 21.59 6.09 -5.11
N SER A 591 22.63 5.58 -5.77
CA SER A 591 22.72 4.21 -6.26
C SER A 591 23.65 3.39 -5.38
N GLY A 592 23.13 2.35 -4.75
CA GLY A 592 23.88 1.41 -3.90
C GLY A 592 24.09 0.06 -4.58
N ARG A 593 25.30 -0.48 -4.51
CA ARG A 593 25.68 -1.80 -5.05
C ARG A 593 26.53 -2.56 -4.04
N SER A 594 26.39 -3.90 -3.98
CA SER A 594 27.25 -4.76 -3.17
C SER A 594 27.33 -6.19 -3.70
N TYR A 595 28.29 -6.97 -3.22
CA TYR A 595 28.36 -8.42 -3.46
C TYR A 595 27.53 -9.24 -2.46
N GLY A 596 26.71 -8.61 -1.62
CA GLY A 596 25.84 -9.28 -0.64
C GLY A 596 26.44 -9.42 0.76
N GLN A 597 27.70 -9.11 0.96
CA GLN A 597 28.34 -9.04 2.29
C GLN A 597 27.79 -7.86 3.09
N ILE A 598 27.55 -6.74 2.43
CA ILE A 598 26.93 -5.53 2.97
C ILE A 598 25.54 -5.39 2.36
N ASN A 599 24.54 -5.26 3.20
CA ASN A 599 23.15 -5.10 2.74
C ASN A 599 22.83 -3.64 2.41
N VAL A 600 22.98 -3.27 1.13
CA VAL A 600 22.74 -1.89 0.68
C VAL A 600 21.26 -1.48 0.77
N GLN A 601 20.32 -2.45 0.74
CA GLN A 601 18.90 -2.18 0.91
C GLN A 601 18.62 -1.60 2.30
N VAL A 602 19.09 -2.25 3.36
CA VAL A 602 18.86 -1.84 4.75
C VAL A 602 19.45 -0.45 5.03
N ILE A 603 20.59 -0.13 4.42
CA ILE A 603 21.21 1.19 4.53
C ILE A 603 20.34 2.24 3.86
N LEU A 604 19.89 2.01 2.62
CA LEU A 604 19.13 3.00 1.85
C LEU A 604 17.66 3.10 2.27
N GLU A 605 17.09 2.08 2.89
CA GLU A 605 15.74 2.14 3.49
C GLU A 605 15.66 3.19 4.61
N ARG A 606 16.74 3.42 5.36
CA ARG A 606 16.80 4.52 6.35
C ARG A 606 16.73 5.91 5.72
N LEU A 607 17.05 6.01 4.44
CA LEU A 607 16.96 7.24 3.65
C LEU A 607 15.66 7.32 2.86
N GLY A 608 14.68 6.44 3.15
CA GLY A 608 13.40 6.38 2.43
C GLY A 608 13.50 5.72 1.06
N GLY A 609 14.60 5.01 0.80
CA GLY A 609 14.84 4.25 -0.42
C GLY A 609 14.35 2.80 -0.33
N GLY A 610 14.79 1.97 -1.28
CA GLY A 610 14.46 0.56 -1.31
C GLY A 610 15.27 -0.19 -2.36
N GLY A 611 15.08 -1.51 -2.43
CA GLY A 611 15.78 -2.36 -3.39
C GLY A 611 15.94 -3.78 -2.89
N HIS A 612 17.11 -4.34 -3.13
CA HIS A 612 17.53 -5.69 -2.72
C HIS A 612 18.87 -5.66 -1.99
N LEU A 613 19.24 -6.79 -1.40
CA LEU A 613 20.51 -6.99 -0.69
C LEU A 613 21.72 -6.43 -1.42
N THR A 614 21.82 -6.64 -2.72
CA THR A 614 22.96 -6.30 -3.57
C THR A 614 22.79 -5.02 -4.39
N MET A 615 21.56 -4.51 -4.51
CA MET A 615 21.23 -3.37 -5.35
C MET A 615 20.06 -2.59 -4.75
N ALA A 616 20.27 -1.32 -4.44
CA ALA A 616 19.24 -0.45 -3.87
C ALA A 616 19.41 0.99 -4.34
N GLY A 617 18.35 1.78 -4.22
CA GLY A 617 18.35 3.20 -4.54
C GLY A 617 17.57 4.02 -3.53
N ALA A 618 17.92 5.30 -3.39
CA ALA A 618 17.16 6.29 -2.62
C ALA A 618 17.11 7.62 -3.36
N GLN A 619 16.08 8.42 -3.11
CA GLN A 619 15.91 9.75 -3.68
C GLN A 619 15.60 10.74 -2.56
N LEU A 620 16.48 11.70 -2.36
CA LEU A 620 16.37 12.74 -1.34
C LEU A 620 15.95 14.06 -2.00
N LYS A 621 14.67 14.38 -1.93
CA LYS A 621 14.10 15.60 -2.52
C LYS A 621 14.64 16.84 -1.83
N GLY A 622 15.11 17.82 -2.63
CA GLY A 622 15.62 19.09 -2.15
C GLY A 622 16.94 19.02 -1.37
N ALA A 623 17.59 17.86 -1.30
CA ALA A 623 18.88 17.71 -0.64
C ALA A 623 20.03 17.93 -1.62
N THR A 624 21.09 18.60 -1.15
CA THR A 624 22.36 18.70 -1.87
C THR A 624 23.15 17.39 -1.74
N ALA A 625 24.19 17.22 -2.58
CA ALA A 625 25.09 16.06 -2.46
C ALA A 625 25.75 15.98 -1.08
N GLU A 626 26.17 17.12 -0.52
CA GLU A 626 26.80 17.17 0.81
C GLU A 626 25.87 16.71 1.92
N GLU A 627 24.60 17.17 1.90
CA GLU A 627 23.59 16.74 2.88
C GLU A 627 23.22 15.26 2.70
N ALA A 628 23.20 14.78 1.46
CA ALA A 628 22.91 13.38 1.16
C ALA A 628 24.06 12.46 1.60
N ILE A 629 25.34 12.88 1.43
CA ILE A 629 26.51 12.16 1.93
C ILE A 629 26.44 12.06 3.46
N ALA A 630 26.19 13.16 4.15
CA ALA A 630 26.14 13.15 5.62
C ALA A 630 25.09 12.16 6.16
N LYS A 631 23.89 12.14 5.55
CA LYS A 631 22.84 11.17 5.90
C LYS A 631 23.22 9.73 5.56
N LEU A 632 23.89 9.53 4.42
CA LEU A 632 24.35 8.21 4.01
C LEU A 632 25.44 7.69 4.95
N GLU A 633 26.39 8.53 5.35
CA GLU A 633 27.43 8.18 6.32
C GLU A 633 26.84 7.80 7.68
N GLU A 634 25.84 8.54 8.19
CA GLU A 634 25.10 8.21 9.40
C GLU A 634 24.40 6.84 9.28
N ALA A 635 23.78 6.56 8.13
CA ALA A 635 23.12 5.27 7.89
C ALA A 635 24.13 4.11 7.80
N ILE A 636 25.32 4.35 7.21
CA ILE A 636 26.41 3.38 7.16
C ILE A 636 26.98 3.12 8.55
N ASP A 637 27.27 4.17 9.34
CA ASP A 637 27.79 4.06 10.70
C ASP A 637 26.84 3.27 11.60
N TRP A 638 25.54 3.53 11.48
CA TRP A 638 24.54 2.73 12.17
C TRP A 638 24.57 1.26 11.73
N TYR A 639 24.65 1.00 10.41
CA TYR A 639 24.68 -0.37 9.88
C TYR A 639 25.91 -1.14 10.38
N GLU A 640 27.09 -0.50 10.38
CA GLU A 640 28.34 -1.07 10.89
C GLU A 640 28.28 -1.36 12.40
N THR A 641 27.57 -0.50 13.17
CA THR A 641 27.38 -0.69 14.62
C THR A 641 26.45 -1.87 14.92
N GLU A 642 25.36 -2.01 14.18
CA GLU A 642 24.39 -3.10 14.36
C GLU A 642 24.88 -4.45 13.79
N ASN A 643 25.86 -4.42 12.89
CA ASN A 643 26.43 -5.59 12.23
C ASN A 643 27.96 -5.59 12.37
N PRO A 644 28.51 -5.64 13.60
CA PRO A 644 29.96 -5.73 13.79
C PRO A 644 30.45 -6.99 13.08
N GLU A 645 31.53 -6.86 12.34
CA GLU A 645 32.13 -7.89 11.48
C GLU A 645 32.09 -9.30 12.10
N LYS A 646 31.50 -10.25 11.30
CA LYS A 646 31.68 -11.69 11.52
C LYS A 646 32.95 -12.18 10.83
#